data_dcb5408b1e5074843f0f8b90eadd2787
#
_entry.id   dcb5408b1e5074843f0f8b90eadd2787
#
_cell.length_a   1.000
_cell.length_b   1.000
_cell.length_c   1.000
_cell.angle_alpha   90.00
_cell.angle_beta   90.00
_cell.angle_gamma   90.00
#
_symmetry.space_group_name_H-M   'P 1'
#
loop_
_entity.id
_entity.type
_entity.pdbx_description
1 polymer ?
#
loop_
_entity_poly.entity_id
_entity_poly.type
_entity_poly.pdbx_seq_one_letter_code
_entity_poly.pdbx_strand_id
1 'polypeptide(L)'
;MMVKFGKKIVKFRVPILILSILLLIPSALGYLHTRINYDVLTYLPDNIETMKGQDILVNDFGTGAFSMFIVDGMEDKDVSKLKQKIEKVDHVKEVIWYDSIADISMPKSMLPTKVYDAFNSETGTMMAIFFDEGTSSDGTMEAISEIRSLAGEQCFLSGMSAVVTDTKELAEKETPLYVLIAVVLAMIVLGLTMESFFVPILFMLSIGIAIVYNLGSNYFMGEISYITKALAAVLQLGVTLDYSIFLMHSYEEQQIRYNGDKHRAMAHAISQTFSSVIGSSVTTIAGFIALCFMSFTLGKDIGIVMVKGVILGVLACVTILPSMILCCDKIIEKTKHKPFLPDIGKISDKVTKRYLIYVALFVVLLFPAIYGNNHTGVYYNLDETLPKDLPSIIANEKLKEDYDMNTTHMILVDSSTDSADVGKMLNEMDKVDGIKWALGLDSLIGPSVPASMIPDSVTSSLKNDKYQLVLANSEYKVATDELNDQIKELNTILHKYDEGGMLIGEGPLTADLIDITDKDFKTVSAVSIGIIFVIIMLLFKSISLPIILVGVIEFAIFVNMGIPYYMGTKLPFVASIVIGTIQLGSTVDYAILMTTRYKRERNHGANKYDSITTAHRVSAQSIMVSALSFFAATIGVGLYSNIDMISSLCILMARGALISMVVVIFILPSMFMVFDKVIVKTSKGFLPPKE
;
A
#
# COMPACT_ATOMS: atom_id res chain seq x y z
N MET A 1 -35.70 12.48 -13.53
CA MET A 1 -34.96 11.38 -14.19
C MET A 1 -34.62 10.26 -13.20
N MET A 2 -34.07 10.55 -12.03
CA MET A 2 -33.61 9.56 -11.02
C MET A 2 -34.70 8.69 -10.40
N VAL A 3 -35.87 9.23 -10.09
CA VAL A 3 -37.02 8.42 -9.60
C VAL A 3 -37.46 7.38 -10.64
N LYS A 4 -37.37 7.70 -11.95
CA LYS A 4 -37.66 6.73 -13.02
C LYS A 4 -36.61 5.61 -13.04
N PHE A 5 -35.34 5.92 -12.75
CA PHE A 5 -34.28 4.92 -12.59
C PHE A 5 -34.56 4.01 -11.38
N GLY A 6 -34.84 4.58 -10.20
CA GLY A 6 -35.21 3.81 -9.02
C GLY A 6 -36.40 2.87 -9.25
N LYS A 7 -37.45 3.35 -9.95
CA LYS A 7 -38.59 2.50 -10.35
C LYS A 7 -38.19 1.32 -11.25
N LYS A 8 -37.22 1.51 -12.17
CA LYS A 8 -36.71 0.41 -13.01
C LYS A 8 -35.96 -0.62 -12.15
N ILE A 9 -35.07 -0.18 -11.23
CA ILE A 9 -34.37 -1.10 -10.32
C ILE A 9 -35.34 -1.94 -9.51
N VAL A 10 -36.35 -1.33 -8.90
CA VAL A 10 -37.37 -1.99 -8.12
C VAL A 10 -38.14 -3.03 -8.98
N LYS A 11 -38.49 -2.69 -10.24
CA LYS A 11 -39.16 -3.57 -11.18
C LYS A 11 -38.32 -4.78 -11.58
N PHE A 12 -37.02 -4.56 -11.86
CA PHE A 12 -36.08 -5.58 -12.35
C PHE A 12 -35.23 -6.20 -11.25
N ARG A 13 -35.62 -6.12 -9.98
CA ARG A 13 -34.81 -6.58 -8.85
C ARG A 13 -34.35 -8.03 -8.95
N VAL A 14 -35.19 -8.95 -9.39
CA VAL A 14 -34.83 -10.39 -9.54
C VAL A 14 -33.85 -10.60 -10.69
N PRO A 15 -34.10 -10.11 -11.92
CA PRO A 15 -33.11 -10.14 -13.00
C PRO A 15 -31.76 -9.53 -12.63
N ILE A 16 -31.73 -8.43 -11.86
CA ILE A 16 -30.48 -7.79 -11.38
C ILE A 16 -29.71 -8.76 -10.48
N LEU A 17 -30.36 -9.44 -9.54
CA LEU A 17 -29.72 -10.40 -8.65
C LEU A 17 -29.19 -11.63 -9.41
N ILE A 18 -29.98 -12.15 -10.37
CA ILE A 18 -29.53 -13.26 -11.22
C ILE A 18 -28.28 -12.85 -12.02
N LEU A 19 -28.32 -11.69 -12.67
CA LEU A 19 -27.17 -11.16 -13.42
C LEU A 19 -25.95 -10.94 -12.53
N SER A 20 -26.15 -10.42 -11.31
CA SER A 20 -25.04 -10.21 -10.38
C SER A 20 -24.37 -11.52 -9.97
N ILE A 21 -25.13 -12.60 -9.78
CA ILE A 21 -24.58 -13.93 -9.48
C ILE A 21 -23.85 -14.51 -10.71
N LEU A 22 -24.43 -14.38 -11.90
CA LEU A 22 -23.79 -14.87 -13.14
C LEU A 22 -22.45 -14.17 -13.43
N LEU A 23 -22.34 -12.87 -13.15
CA LEU A 23 -21.09 -12.11 -13.32
C LEU A 23 -20.00 -12.46 -12.30
N LEU A 24 -20.33 -13.14 -11.19
CA LEU A 24 -19.31 -13.64 -10.27
C LEU A 24 -18.42 -14.70 -10.92
N ILE A 25 -18.95 -15.50 -11.85
CA ILE A 25 -18.17 -16.58 -12.50
C ILE A 25 -16.98 -16.01 -13.28
N PRO A 26 -17.15 -15.12 -14.27
CA PRO A 26 -16.01 -14.54 -14.98
C PRO A 26 -15.12 -13.70 -14.07
N SER A 27 -15.66 -13.05 -13.04
CA SER A 27 -14.85 -12.28 -12.09
C SER A 27 -13.98 -13.17 -11.22
N ALA A 28 -14.49 -14.34 -10.77
CA ALA A 28 -13.68 -15.31 -10.03
C ALA A 28 -12.56 -15.89 -10.90
N LEU A 29 -12.86 -16.20 -12.17
CA LEU A 29 -11.85 -16.66 -13.11
C LEU A 29 -10.78 -15.58 -13.35
N GLY A 30 -11.16 -14.32 -13.53
CA GLY A 30 -10.22 -13.21 -13.67
C GLY A 30 -9.34 -13.04 -12.42
N TYR A 31 -9.91 -13.18 -11.23
CA TYR A 31 -9.14 -13.11 -9.97
C TYR A 31 -8.08 -14.21 -9.89
N LEU A 32 -8.40 -15.45 -10.27
CA LEU A 32 -7.45 -16.57 -10.24
C LEU A 32 -6.32 -16.44 -11.25
N HIS A 33 -6.52 -15.67 -12.35
CA HIS A 33 -5.51 -15.47 -13.39
C HIS A 33 -4.80 -14.12 -13.30
N THR A 34 -5.10 -13.30 -12.31
CA THR A 34 -4.37 -12.05 -12.06
C THR A 34 -3.06 -12.36 -11.36
N ARG A 35 -1.94 -12.01 -11.97
CA ARG A 35 -0.62 -12.15 -11.36
C ARG A 35 -0.47 -11.17 -10.20
N ILE A 36 0.16 -11.63 -9.11
CA ILE A 36 0.46 -10.79 -7.94
C ILE A 36 1.97 -10.60 -7.88
N ASN A 37 2.39 -9.34 -7.87
CA ASN A 37 3.78 -8.97 -7.73
C ASN A 37 4.10 -8.71 -6.25
N TYR A 38 5.12 -9.39 -5.75
CA TYR A 38 5.55 -9.31 -4.34
C TYR A 38 6.80 -8.47 -4.14
N ASP A 39 7.46 -8.04 -5.23
CA ASP A 39 8.61 -7.14 -5.19
C ASP A 39 8.18 -5.69 -5.37
N VAL A 40 8.30 -4.89 -4.31
CA VAL A 40 7.89 -3.49 -4.31
C VAL A 40 8.86 -2.61 -5.12
N LEU A 41 10.14 -3.02 -5.25
CA LEU A 41 11.15 -2.25 -5.98
C LEU A 41 10.88 -2.23 -7.49
N THR A 42 10.20 -3.24 -8.03
CA THR A 42 9.81 -3.29 -9.45
C THR A 42 8.78 -2.22 -9.85
N TYR A 43 8.21 -1.49 -8.88
CA TYR A 43 7.32 -0.35 -9.13
C TYR A 43 8.06 0.99 -9.27
N LEU A 44 9.40 0.98 -9.24
CA LEU A 44 10.21 2.15 -9.61
C LEU A 44 10.04 2.46 -11.11
N PRO A 45 10.22 3.74 -11.53
CA PRO A 45 10.11 4.10 -12.94
C PRO A 45 11.18 3.41 -13.82
N ASP A 46 10.78 2.82 -14.94
CA ASP A 46 11.69 2.12 -15.87
C ASP A 46 12.79 3.00 -16.47
N ASN A 47 12.65 4.33 -16.41
CA ASN A 47 13.58 5.26 -17.03
C ASN A 47 14.78 5.64 -16.14
N ILE A 48 14.82 5.23 -14.89
CA ILE A 48 15.97 5.45 -13.99
C ILE A 48 17.12 4.49 -14.32
N GLU A 49 18.32 4.88 -13.95
CA GLU A 49 19.54 4.13 -14.28
C GLU A 49 19.56 2.74 -13.66
N THR A 50 19.20 2.63 -12.40
CA THR A 50 19.14 1.37 -11.66
C THR A 50 18.18 0.36 -12.28
N MET A 51 17.01 0.79 -12.76
CA MET A 51 16.06 -0.09 -13.45
C MET A 51 16.57 -0.51 -14.85
N LYS A 52 17.20 0.40 -15.60
CA LYS A 52 17.83 0.05 -16.88
C LYS A 52 18.96 -0.96 -16.70
N GLY A 53 19.77 -0.80 -15.66
CA GLY A 53 20.82 -1.75 -15.34
C GLY A 53 20.26 -3.11 -14.95
N GLN A 54 19.14 -3.16 -14.22
CA GLN A 54 18.43 -4.41 -13.92
C GLN A 54 17.93 -5.10 -15.20
N ASP A 55 17.37 -4.35 -16.15
CA ASP A 55 16.95 -4.88 -17.45
C ASP A 55 18.12 -5.45 -18.26
N ILE A 56 19.31 -4.83 -18.18
CA ILE A 56 20.53 -5.34 -18.82
C ILE A 56 20.95 -6.67 -18.19
N LEU A 57 20.88 -6.81 -16.86
CA LEU A 57 21.17 -8.09 -16.20
C LEU A 57 20.25 -9.20 -16.69
N VAL A 58 18.96 -8.92 -16.81
CA VAL A 58 17.98 -9.90 -17.29
C VAL A 58 18.20 -10.24 -18.75
N ASN A 59 18.32 -9.23 -19.63
CA ASN A 59 18.26 -9.42 -21.08
C ASN A 59 19.62 -9.77 -21.68
N ASP A 60 20.73 -9.16 -21.23
CA ASP A 60 22.05 -9.32 -21.81
C ASP A 60 22.89 -10.38 -21.06
N PHE A 61 22.70 -10.52 -19.75
CA PHE A 61 23.37 -11.58 -18.96
C PHE A 61 22.49 -12.82 -18.78
N GLY A 62 21.16 -12.71 -18.95
CA GLY A 62 20.22 -13.77 -18.61
C GLY A 62 20.21 -14.08 -17.11
N THR A 63 20.49 -13.08 -16.29
CA THR A 63 20.49 -13.18 -14.83
C THR A 63 19.44 -12.21 -14.30
N GLY A 64 18.30 -12.75 -13.92
CA GLY A 64 17.19 -11.93 -13.42
C GLY A 64 17.25 -11.65 -11.93
N ALA A 65 17.81 -12.57 -11.17
CA ALA A 65 17.91 -12.49 -9.73
C ALA A 65 19.11 -13.30 -9.21
N PHE A 66 19.51 -13.02 -7.98
CA PHE A 66 20.52 -13.82 -7.28
C PHE A 66 20.19 -13.95 -5.78
N SER A 67 20.75 -14.98 -5.16
CA SER A 67 20.67 -15.23 -3.73
C SER A 67 22.01 -15.74 -3.21
N MET A 68 22.30 -15.46 -1.95
CA MET A 68 23.43 -16.04 -1.24
C MET A 68 22.96 -17.24 -0.43
N PHE A 69 23.63 -18.37 -0.58
CA PHE A 69 23.31 -19.62 0.10
C PHE A 69 24.45 -20.00 1.05
N ILE A 70 24.17 -19.93 2.34
CA ILE A 70 25.12 -20.21 3.42
C ILE A 70 24.95 -21.65 3.86
N VAL A 71 26.04 -22.35 4.06
CA VAL A 71 26.06 -23.73 4.58
C VAL A 71 27.01 -23.81 5.77
N ASP A 72 26.47 -24.14 6.94
CA ASP A 72 27.23 -24.25 8.19
C ASP A 72 27.66 -25.68 8.46
N GLY A 73 28.89 -25.85 8.92
CA GLY A 73 29.38 -27.11 9.50
C GLY A 73 29.32 -28.34 8.61
N MET A 74 29.18 -28.20 7.28
CA MET A 74 29.16 -29.30 6.31
C MET A 74 30.54 -29.48 5.69
N GLU A 75 30.91 -30.74 5.43
CA GLU A 75 32.15 -31.03 4.72
C GLU A 75 32.09 -30.57 3.24
N ASP A 76 33.18 -30.03 2.70
CA ASP A 76 33.25 -29.49 1.32
C ASP A 76 32.76 -30.45 0.25
N LYS A 77 33.00 -31.75 0.41
CA LYS A 77 32.47 -32.80 -0.48
C LYS A 77 30.95 -32.87 -0.51
N ASP A 78 30.31 -32.68 0.62
CA ASP A 78 28.84 -32.72 0.70
C ASP A 78 28.23 -31.39 0.26
N VAL A 79 28.92 -30.25 0.51
CA VAL A 79 28.59 -28.97 -0.08
C VAL A 79 28.64 -29.03 -1.61
N SER A 80 29.69 -29.63 -2.21
CA SER A 80 29.79 -29.81 -3.67
C SER A 80 28.66 -30.67 -4.24
N LYS A 81 28.25 -31.74 -3.53
CA LYS A 81 27.09 -32.55 -3.94
C LYS A 81 25.78 -31.77 -3.86
N LEU A 82 25.65 -30.96 -2.83
CA LEU A 82 24.48 -30.09 -2.68
C LEU A 82 24.42 -29.04 -3.80
N LYS A 83 25.55 -28.39 -4.10
CA LYS A 83 25.69 -27.48 -5.24
C LYS A 83 25.20 -28.14 -6.53
N GLN A 84 25.70 -29.36 -6.86
CA GLN A 84 25.30 -30.11 -8.06
C GLN A 84 23.80 -30.46 -8.11
N LYS A 85 23.10 -30.53 -6.95
CA LYS A 85 21.66 -30.71 -6.92
C LYS A 85 20.95 -29.37 -7.17
N ILE A 86 21.44 -28.29 -6.58
CA ILE A 86 20.89 -26.94 -6.76
C ILE A 86 21.03 -26.49 -8.23
N GLU A 87 22.15 -26.78 -8.88
CA GLU A 87 22.37 -26.51 -10.31
C GLU A 87 21.36 -27.19 -11.25
N LYS A 88 20.65 -28.20 -10.78
CA LYS A 88 19.64 -28.96 -11.57
C LYS A 88 18.22 -28.49 -11.31
N VAL A 89 18.02 -27.58 -10.37
CA VAL A 89 16.72 -26.99 -10.10
C VAL A 89 16.33 -26.10 -11.28
N ASP A 90 15.11 -26.22 -11.74
CA ASP A 90 14.60 -25.39 -12.84
C ASP A 90 14.70 -23.90 -12.43
N HIS A 91 15.00 -23.03 -13.40
CA HIS A 91 15.26 -21.59 -13.22
C HIS A 91 16.53 -21.23 -12.45
N VAL A 92 17.33 -22.17 -11.99
CA VAL A 92 18.70 -21.92 -11.53
C VAL A 92 19.62 -21.88 -12.77
N LYS A 93 20.19 -20.71 -13.01
CA LYS A 93 21.11 -20.50 -14.13
C LYS A 93 22.51 -21.04 -13.83
N GLU A 94 23.03 -20.68 -12.67
CA GLU A 94 24.39 -21.02 -12.25
C GLU A 94 24.53 -20.91 -10.73
N VAL A 95 25.45 -21.71 -10.18
CA VAL A 95 25.86 -21.64 -8.76
C VAL A 95 27.36 -21.43 -8.70
N ILE A 96 27.80 -20.29 -8.20
CA ILE A 96 29.22 -19.94 -8.04
C ILE A 96 29.62 -20.17 -6.60
N TRP A 97 30.63 -21.03 -6.43
CA TRP A 97 31.29 -21.30 -5.16
C TRP A 97 32.80 -21.28 -5.39
N TYR A 98 33.61 -21.36 -4.36
CA TYR A 98 35.06 -21.35 -4.55
C TYR A 98 35.58 -22.53 -5.44
N ASP A 99 34.84 -23.65 -5.51
CA ASP A 99 35.18 -24.80 -6.39
C ASP A 99 35.03 -24.45 -7.88
N SER A 100 34.33 -23.39 -8.21
CA SER A 100 34.25 -22.85 -9.56
C SER A 100 35.55 -22.13 -10.00
N ILE A 101 36.43 -21.79 -9.02
CA ILE A 101 37.65 -21.04 -9.24
C ILE A 101 38.89 -21.90 -8.95
N ALA A 102 38.83 -22.82 -7.97
CA ALA A 102 39.92 -23.66 -7.53
C ALA A 102 39.42 -25.07 -7.24
N ASP A 103 40.25 -26.09 -7.51
CA ASP A 103 39.91 -27.48 -7.24
C ASP A 103 39.64 -27.68 -5.72
N ILE A 104 38.56 -28.38 -5.38
CA ILE A 104 38.14 -28.68 -3.99
C ILE A 104 39.20 -29.44 -3.19
N SER A 105 40.10 -30.13 -3.84
CA SER A 105 41.25 -30.82 -3.21
C SER A 105 42.38 -29.87 -2.79
N MET A 106 42.34 -28.60 -3.25
CA MET A 106 43.32 -27.58 -2.87
C MET A 106 43.03 -27.09 -1.45
N PRO A 107 44.04 -27.04 -0.57
CA PRO A 107 43.85 -26.45 0.77
C PRO A 107 43.34 -25.00 0.68
N LYS A 108 42.28 -24.69 1.39
CA LYS A 108 41.67 -23.32 1.42
C LYS A 108 42.69 -22.21 1.75
N SER A 109 43.77 -22.54 2.49
CA SER A 109 44.85 -21.59 2.80
C SER A 109 45.69 -21.16 1.58
N MET A 110 45.54 -21.82 0.45
CA MET A 110 46.21 -21.44 -0.82
C MET A 110 45.36 -20.50 -1.70
N LEU A 111 44.09 -20.29 -1.34
CA LEU A 111 43.23 -19.34 -2.04
C LEU A 111 43.73 -17.91 -1.80
N PRO A 112 43.62 -17.00 -2.77
CA PRO A 112 43.81 -15.59 -2.54
C PRO A 112 42.89 -15.12 -1.41
N THR A 113 43.38 -14.28 -0.48
CA THR A 113 42.61 -13.84 0.72
C THR A 113 41.23 -13.31 0.37
N LYS A 114 41.14 -12.47 -0.67
CA LYS A 114 39.82 -11.92 -1.12
C LYS A 114 38.85 -13.01 -1.58
N VAL A 115 39.31 -14.03 -2.24
CA VAL A 115 38.47 -15.17 -2.69
C VAL A 115 38.08 -16.03 -1.49
N TYR A 116 39.02 -16.25 -0.56
CA TYR A 116 38.71 -16.99 0.67
C TYR A 116 37.61 -16.26 1.48
N ASP A 117 37.82 -14.96 1.74
CA ASP A 117 36.92 -14.16 2.56
C ASP A 117 35.52 -13.97 1.90
N ALA A 118 35.46 -14.00 0.57
CA ALA A 118 34.18 -13.91 -0.16
C ALA A 118 33.31 -15.17 -0.05
N PHE A 119 33.92 -16.33 0.18
CA PHE A 119 33.18 -17.61 0.17
C PHE A 119 33.22 -18.37 1.52
N ASN A 120 34.06 -17.99 2.48
CA ASN A 120 34.21 -18.75 3.71
C ASN A 120 34.22 -17.85 4.93
N SER A 121 33.63 -18.35 6.04
CA SER A 121 33.69 -17.82 7.38
C SER A 121 34.32 -18.81 8.36
N GLU A 122 34.37 -18.46 9.64
CA GLU A 122 34.83 -19.39 10.68
C GLU A 122 33.87 -20.57 10.85
N THR A 123 32.58 -20.41 10.56
CA THR A 123 31.51 -21.36 10.85
C THR A 123 31.04 -22.12 9.62
N GLY A 124 31.22 -21.57 8.42
CA GLY A 124 30.63 -22.15 7.21
C GLY A 124 31.22 -21.65 5.90
N THR A 125 30.53 -22.00 4.85
CA THR A 125 30.85 -21.56 3.48
C THR A 125 29.59 -20.99 2.81
N MET A 126 29.80 -20.14 1.82
CA MET A 126 28.74 -19.47 1.09
C MET A 126 28.90 -19.67 -0.41
N MET A 127 27.78 -19.77 -1.13
CA MET A 127 27.74 -19.78 -2.58
C MET A 127 26.72 -18.77 -3.11
N ALA A 128 26.99 -18.20 -4.29
CA ALA A 128 26.05 -17.34 -4.99
C ALA A 128 25.22 -18.17 -5.97
N ILE A 129 23.91 -18.05 -5.91
CA ILE A 129 22.96 -18.71 -6.81
C ILE A 129 22.37 -17.64 -7.72
N PHE A 130 22.51 -17.82 -9.03
CA PHE A 130 21.93 -16.94 -10.06
C PHE A 130 20.72 -17.61 -10.68
N PHE A 131 19.65 -16.83 -10.86
CA PHE A 131 18.41 -17.28 -11.49
C PHE A 131 18.26 -16.65 -12.87
N ASP A 132 17.59 -17.34 -13.80
CA ASP A 132 17.36 -16.87 -15.16
C ASP A 132 16.19 -15.88 -15.26
N GLU A 133 15.32 -15.83 -14.25
CA GLU A 133 14.18 -14.94 -14.17
C GLU A 133 14.33 -13.88 -13.05
N GLY A 134 13.47 -12.83 -13.09
CA GLY A 134 13.49 -11.74 -12.11
C GLY A 134 13.10 -12.16 -10.70
N THR A 135 13.40 -11.31 -9.72
CA THR A 135 13.24 -11.53 -8.28
C THR A 135 11.84 -11.99 -7.87
N SER A 136 10.79 -11.44 -8.48
CA SER A 136 9.39 -11.76 -8.18
C SER A 136 8.72 -12.65 -9.21
N SER A 137 9.48 -13.31 -10.10
CA SER A 137 8.92 -14.26 -11.05
C SER A 137 8.49 -15.55 -10.35
N ASP A 138 7.48 -16.21 -10.92
CA ASP A 138 7.00 -17.48 -10.36
C ASP A 138 8.10 -18.55 -10.42
N GLY A 139 8.89 -18.60 -11.50
CA GLY A 139 9.99 -19.54 -11.66
C GLY A 139 11.08 -19.35 -10.60
N THR A 140 11.52 -18.12 -10.32
CA THR A 140 12.51 -17.86 -9.25
C THR A 140 11.98 -18.25 -7.87
N MET A 141 10.71 -17.93 -7.56
CA MET A 141 10.11 -18.28 -6.26
C MET A 141 9.93 -19.81 -6.11
N GLU A 142 9.58 -20.53 -7.18
CA GLU A 142 9.53 -21.99 -7.19
C GLU A 142 10.90 -22.60 -6.98
N ALA A 143 11.93 -22.10 -7.69
CA ALA A 143 13.32 -22.52 -7.49
C ALA A 143 13.79 -22.34 -6.05
N ILE A 144 13.50 -21.20 -5.41
CA ILE A 144 13.84 -20.95 -4.01
C ILE A 144 13.16 -21.96 -3.08
N SER A 145 11.89 -22.23 -3.30
CA SER A 145 11.13 -23.21 -2.51
C SER A 145 11.71 -24.64 -2.68
N GLU A 146 12.11 -25.01 -3.92
CA GLU A 146 12.74 -26.29 -4.20
C GLU A 146 14.13 -26.38 -3.56
N ILE A 147 14.97 -25.34 -3.69
CA ILE A 147 16.30 -25.29 -3.05
C ILE A 147 16.17 -25.47 -1.54
N ARG A 148 15.22 -24.79 -0.89
CA ARG A 148 14.95 -24.96 0.54
C ARG A 148 14.53 -26.39 0.90
N SER A 149 13.81 -27.08 0.02
CA SER A 149 13.43 -28.47 0.23
C SER A 149 14.62 -29.46 0.14
N LEU A 150 15.65 -29.11 -0.67
CA LEU A 150 16.89 -29.88 -0.79
C LEU A 150 17.88 -29.59 0.33
N ALA A 151 17.76 -28.41 0.96
CA ALA A 151 18.65 -27.92 2.00
C ALA A 151 18.31 -28.54 3.37
N GLY A 152 19.32 -28.78 4.20
CA GLY A 152 19.16 -29.18 5.61
C GLY A 152 18.98 -27.95 6.52
N GLU A 153 18.72 -28.21 7.82
CA GLU A 153 18.55 -27.17 8.84
C GLU A 153 19.77 -26.24 9.01
N GLN A 154 20.93 -26.67 8.53
CA GLN A 154 22.19 -25.93 8.56
C GLN A 154 22.43 -25.05 7.31
N CYS A 155 21.43 -24.90 6.46
CA CYS A 155 21.52 -24.14 5.23
C CYS A 155 20.58 -22.94 5.27
N PHE A 156 21.06 -21.78 4.82
CA PHE A 156 20.35 -20.51 4.91
C PHE A 156 20.40 -19.82 3.55
N LEU A 157 19.23 -19.49 3.01
CA LEU A 157 19.10 -18.81 1.71
C LEU A 157 18.70 -17.37 1.93
N SER A 158 19.59 -16.43 1.64
CA SER A 158 19.41 -14.99 1.82
C SER A 158 19.24 -14.25 0.50
N GLY A 159 18.99 -12.97 0.57
CA GLY A 159 18.83 -12.05 -0.56
C GLY A 159 17.38 -11.73 -0.89
N MET A 160 17.18 -10.72 -1.75
CA MET A 160 15.86 -10.18 -2.07
C MET A 160 14.88 -11.23 -2.59
N SER A 161 15.34 -12.17 -3.42
CA SER A 161 14.45 -13.22 -3.97
C SER A 161 13.88 -14.12 -2.87
N ALA A 162 14.68 -14.44 -1.83
CA ALA A 162 14.22 -15.20 -0.67
C ALA A 162 13.23 -14.40 0.17
N VAL A 163 13.47 -13.10 0.36
CA VAL A 163 12.56 -12.17 1.07
C VAL A 163 11.21 -12.05 0.35
N VAL A 164 11.23 -11.91 -0.98
CA VAL A 164 10.02 -11.86 -1.81
C VAL A 164 9.22 -13.16 -1.74
N THR A 165 9.91 -14.32 -1.73
CA THR A 165 9.27 -15.63 -1.58
C THR A 165 8.59 -15.76 -0.21
N ASP A 166 9.26 -15.39 0.88
CA ASP A 166 8.68 -15.41 2.22
C ASP A 166 7.50 -14.43 2.35
N THR A 167 7.61 -13.27 1.70
CA THR A 167 6.51 -12.28 1.64
C THR A 167 5.28 -12.87 0.95
N LYS A 168 5.47 -13.61 -0.16
CA LYS A 168 4.39 -14.31 -0.87
C LYS A 168 3.71 -15.32 0.05
N GLU A 169 4.48 -16.23 0.65
CA GLU A 169 3.94 -17.28 1.51
C GLU A 169 3.15 -16.68 2.69
N LEU A 170 3.70 -15.65 3.33
CA LEU A 170 3.05 -14.97 4.44
C LEU A 170 1.77 -14.25 4.00
N ALA A 171 1.83 -13.49 2.91
CA ALA A 171 0.69 -12.74 2.39
C ALA A 171 -0.45 -13.67 1.93
N GLU A 172 -0.13 -14.78 1.28
CA GLU A 172 -1.13 -15.76 0.83
C GLU A 172 -1.82 -16.46 2.02
N LYS A 173 -1.08 -16.75 3.07
CA LYS A 173 -1.60 -17.34 4.31
C LYS A 173 -2.50 -16.38 5.09
N GLU A 174 -2.12 -15.11 5.16
CA GLU A 174 -2.81 -14.11 5.98
C GLU A 174 -4.02 -13.47 5.28
N THR A 175 -3.97 -13.26 3.95
CA THR A 175 -5.01 -12.51 3.22
C THR A 175 -6.45 -13.02 3.43
N PRO A 176 -6.76 -14.33 3.39
CA PRO A 176 -8.12 -14.82 3.63
C PRO A 176 -8.63 -14.47 5.04
N LEU A 177 -7.73 -14.50 6.02
CA LEU A 177 -8.09 -14.20 7.39
C LEU A 177 -8.28 -12.71 7.64
N TYR A 178 -7.52 -11.83 6.95
CA TYR A 178 -7.77 -10.39 6.98
C TYR A 178 -9.21 -10.05 6.61
N VAL A 179 -9.66 -10.59 5.46
CA VAL A 179 -11.01 -10.34 4.95
C VAL A 179 -12.06 -10.85 5.92
N LEU A 180 -11.85 -12.04 6.48
CA LEU A 180 -12.78 -12.62 7.46
C LEU A 180 -12.89 -11.75 8.72
N ILE A 181 -11.75 -11.33 9.29
CA ILE A 181 -11.72 -10.46 10.49
C ILE A 181 -12.42 -9.13 10.19
N ALA A 182 -12.09 -8.49 9.06
CA ALA A 182 -12.71 -7.22 8.65
C ALA A 182 -14.24 -7.34 8.54
N VAL A 183 -14.73 -8.39 7.88
CA VAL A 183 -16.16 -8.65 7.70
C VAL A 183 -16.85 -8.91 9.04
N VAL A 184 -16.26 -9.75 9.91
CA VAL A 184 -16.84 -10.09 11.22
C VAL A 184 -16.93 -8.84 12.11
N LEU A 185 -15.85 -8.07 12.23
CA LEU A 185 -15.84 -6.87 13.06
C LEU A 185 -16.80 -5.79 12.52
N ALA A 186 -16.83 -5.58 11.21
CA ALA A 186 -17.79 -4.67 10.58
C ALA A 186 -19.26 -5.14 10.81
N MET A 187 -19.54 -6.44 10.70
CA MET A 187 -20.87 -6.98 11.00
C MET A 187 -21.28 -6.78 12.46
N ILE A 188 -20.36 -6.92 13.42
CA ILE A 188 -20.65 -6.67 14.83
C ILE A 188 -21.04 -5.19 15.04
N VAL A 189 -20.23 -4.26 14.52
CA VAL A 189 -20.53 -2.83 14.67
C VAL A 189 -21.85 -2.47 14.00
N LEU A 190 -22.08 -2.91 12.77
CA LEU A 190 -23.33 -2.67 12.06
C LEU A 190 -24.53 -3.33 12.75
N GLY A 191 -24.36 -4.55 13.27
CA GLY A 191 -25.41 -5.25 14.01
C GLY A 191 -25.85 -4.52 15.27
N LEU A 192 -24.92 -3.81 15.93
CA LEU A 192 -25.23 -2.98 17.11
C LEU A 192 -25.85 -1.62 16.73
N THR A 193 -25.51 -1.08 15.56
CA THR A 193 -25.87 0.30 15.19
C THR A 193 -27.08 0.41 14.25
N MET A 194 -27.38 -0.65 13.46
CA MET A 194 -28.53 -0.70 12.58
C MET A 194 -29.80 -1.18 13.33
N GLU A 195 -30.99 -0.97 12.74
CA GLU A 195 -32.28 -1.39 13.34
C GLU A 195 -32.61 -2.89 13.10
N SER A 196 -31.77 -3.64 12.41
CA SER A 196 -31.98 -5.08 12.12
C SER A 196 -30.66 -5.81 12.02
N PHE A 197 -30.56 -6.98 12.67
CA PHE A 197 -29.38 -7.87 12.57
C PHE A 197 -29.17 -8.47 11.18
N PHE A 198 -30.18 -8.48 10.31
CA PHE A 198 -30.07 -9.02 8.97
C PHE A 198 -29.53 -8.01 7.94
N VAL A 199 -29.71 -6.71 8.17
CA VAL A 199 -29.23 -5.65 7.27
C VAL A 199 -27.71 -5.67 7.07
N PRO A 200 -26.87 -5.84 8.09
CA PRO A 200 -25.42 -6.01 7.92
C PRO A 200 -25.03 -7.15 6.99
N ILE A 201 -25.74 -8.27 7.02
CA ILE A 201 -25.48 -9.41 6.13
C ILE A 201 -25.72 -9.03 4.67
N LEU A 202 -26.80 -8.28 4.39
CA LEU A 202 -27.08 -7.79 3.04
C LEU A 202 -26.02 -6.80 2.56
N PHE A 203 -25.52 -5.94 3.45
CA PHE A 203 -24.43 -5.01 3.13
C PHE A 203 -23.15 -5.78 2.76
N MET A 204 -22.74 -6.74 3.60
CA MET A 204 -21.56 -7.57 3.34
C MET A 204 -21.67 -8.34 2.04
N LEU A 205 -22.82 -8.93 1.74
CA LEU A 205 -23.06 -9.66 0.48
C LEU A 205 -22.98 -8.73 -0.73
N SER A 206 -23.61 -7.55 -0.68
CA SER A 206 -23.59 -6.58 -1.78
C SER A 206 -22.19 -6.04 -2.04
N ILE A 207 -21.46 -5.70 -0.98
CA ILE A 207 -20.07 -5.20 -1.06
C ILE A 207 -19.13 -6.32 -1.47
N GLY A 208 -19.30 -7.53 -0.94
CA GLY A 208 -18.54 -8.71 -1.33
C GLY A 208 -18.62 -9.01 -2.83
N ILE A 209 -19.82 -8.90 -3.42
CA ILE A 209 -20.00 -9.02 -4.87
C ILE A 209 -19.20 -7.93 -5.61
N ALA A 210 -19.24 -6.68 -5.14
CA ALA A 210 -18.47 -5.57 -5.74
C ALA A 210 -16.95 -5.77 -5.60
N ILE A 211 -16.48 -6.32 -4.47
CA ILE A 211 -15.06 -6.66 -4.26
C ILE A 211 -14.61 -7.74 -5.24
N VAL A 212 -15.39 -8.80 -5.40
CA VAL A 212 -15.05 -9.87 -6.37
C VAL A 212 -15.01 -9.34 -7.79
N TYR A 213 -15.91 -8.43 -8.18
CA TYR A 213 -15.86 -7.79 -9.49
C TYR A 213 -14.59 -6.92 -9.65
N ASN A 214 -14.23 -6.17 -8.62
CA ASN A 214 -13.04 -5.34 -8.63
C ASN A 214 -11.77 -6.19 -8.77
N LEU A 215 -11.62 -7.19 -7.92
CA LEU A 215 -10.44 -8.07 -7.95
C LEU A 215 -10.37 -8.86 -9.25
N GLY A 216 -11.50 -9.39 -9.75
CA GLY A 216 -11.54 -10.13 -11.00
C GLY A 216 -11.26 -9.29 -12.23
N SER A 217 -11.63 -8.00 -12.23
CA SER A 217 -11.32 -7.09 -13.33
C SER A 217 -9.85 -6.65 -13.38
N ASN A 218 -9.03 -6.98 -12.39
CA ASN A 218 -7.59 -6.72 -12.40
C ASN A 218 -6.85 -7.58 -13.44
N TYR A 219 -7.45 -8.69 -13.87
CA TYR A 219 -6.94 -9.50 -15.00
C TYR A 219 -6.58 -8.64 -16.23
N PHE A 220 -7.36 -7.60 -16.51
CA PHE A 220 -7.08 -6.67 -17.63
C PHE A 220 -5.91 -5.73 -17.38
N MET A 221 -5.37 -5.68 -16.16
CA MET A 221 -4.16 -4.92 -15.82
C MET A 221 -2.88 -5.75 -15.94
N GLY A 222 -3.02 -7.08 -16.09
CA GLY A 222 -1.93 -8.04 -16.12
C GLY A 222 -1.48 -8.45 -14.72
N GLU A 223 -0.95 -7.55 -13.94
CA GLU A 223 -0.51 -7.78 -12.56
C GLU A 223 -0.94 -6.67 -11.61
N ILE A 224 -0.94 -6.96 -10.33
CA ILE A 224 -1.13 -5.99 -9.23
C ILE A 224 -0.19 -6.33 -8.08
N SER A 225 0.16 -5.32 -7.27
CA SER A 225 0.94 -5.53 -6.04
C SER A 225 0.16 -6.33 -4.99
N TYR A 226 0.88 -7.14 -4.20
CA TYR A 226 0.31 -7.80 -3.02
C TYR A 226 -0.28 -6.80 -2.01
N ILE A 227 0.34 -5.61 -1.88
CA ILE A 227 -0.18 -4.51 -1.05
C ILE A 227 -1.53 -4.05 -1.58
N THR A 228 -1.64 -3.83 -2.89
CA THR A 228 -2.90 -3.45 -3.54
C THR A 228 -3.97 -4.53 -3.35
N LYS A 229 -3.62 -5.81 -3.51
CA LYS A 229 -4.54 -6.95 -3.29
C LYS A 229 -5.07 -6.97 -1.87
N ALA A 230 -4.19 -6.86 -0.87
CA ALA A 230 -4.55 -6.87 0.55
C ALA A 230 -5.45 -5.67 0.92
N LEU A 231 -5.05 -4.47 0.48
CA LEU A 231 -5.77 -3.24 0.79
C LEU A 231 -7.09 -3.11 0.03
N ALA A 232 -7.16 -3.55 -1.23
CA ALA A 232 -8.34 -3.37 -2.07
C ALA A 232 -9.61 -3.95 -1.43
N ALA A 233 -9.54 -5.16 -0.86
CA ALA A 233 -10.69 -5.78 -0.22
C ALA A 233 -11.12 -5.02 1.06
N VAL A 234 -10.17 -4.68 1.92
CA VAL A 234 -10.42 -4.04 3.23
C VAL A 234 -10.86 -2.59 3.06
N LEU A 235 -10.16 -1.84 2.18
CA LEU A 235 -10.50 -0.45 1.91
C LEU A 235 -11.84 -0.30 1.19
N GLN A 236 -12.07 -1.12 0.17
CA GLN A 236 -13.34 -1.08 -0.55
C GLN A 236 -14.50 -1.41 0.40
N LEU A 237 -14.33 -2.40 1.28
CA LEU A 237 -15.32 -2.70 2.32
C LEU A 237 -15.59 -1.45 3.16
N GLY A 238 -14.55 -0.84 3.74
CA GLY A 238 -14.67 0.32 4.61
C GLY A 238 -15.32 1.52 3.94
N VAL A 239 -14.82 1.91 2.77
CA VAL A 239 -15.29 3.11 2.04
C VAL A 239 -16.70 2.95 1.46
N THR A 240 -17.09 1.73 1.02
CA THR A 240 -18.40 1.54 0.38
C THR A 240 -19.52 1.22 1.36
N LEU A 241 -19.20 0.89 2.61
CA LEU A 241 -20.19 0.73 3.69
C LEU A 241 -21.05 1.98 3.87
N ASP A 242 -20.44 3.15 3.80
CA ASP A 242 -21.10 4.43 3.99
C ASP A 242 -22.27 4.63 3.03
N TYR A 243 -22.09 4.25 1.77
CA TYR A 243 -23.13 4.32 0.75
C TYR A 243 -24.33 3.44 1.08
N SER A 244 -24.06 2.25 1.62
CA SER A 244 -25.08 1.29 2.04
C SER A 244 -25.87 1.81 3.26
N ILE A 245 -25.18 2.41 4.23
CA ILE A 245 -25.79 3.03 5.40
C ILE A 245 -26.70 4.20 4.97
N PHE A 246 -26.24 5.07 4.07
CA PHE A 246 -27.04 6.20 3.57
C PHE A 246 -28.28 5.74 2.82
N LEU A 247 -28.16 4.68 2.00
CA LEU A 247 -29.32 4.11 1.32
C LEU A 247 -30.35 3.58 2.31
N MET A 248 -29.92 2.84 3.34
CA MET A 248 -30.82 2.25 4.32
C MET A 248 -31.56 3.32 5.14
N HIS A 249 -30.85 4.30 5.67
CA HIS A 249 -31.46 5.43 6.37
C HIS A 249 -32.44 6.21 5.48
N SER A 250 -32.09 6.44 4.21
CA SER A 250 -33.02 7.08 3.26
C SER A 250 -34.25 6.21 3.01
N TYR A 251 -34.08 4.88 2.93
CA TYR A 251 -35.20 3.96 2.75
C TYR A 251 -36.14 3.97 3.95
N GLU A 252 -35.63 3.95 5.15
CA GLU A 252 -36.40 4.04 6.40
C GLU A 252 -37.19 5.38 6.48
N GLU A 253 -36.54 6.51 6.17
CA GLU A 253 -37.20 7.83 6.11
C GLU A 253 -38.33 7.85 5.06
N GLN A 254 -38.10 7.25 3.89
CA GLN A 254 -39.12 7.20 2.83
C GLN A 254 -40.26 6.22 3.14
N GLN A 255 -40.00 5.13 3.88
CA GLN A 255 -41.07 4.23 4.34
C GLN A 255 -42.09 4.97 5.21
N ILE A 256 -41.60 5.80 6.14
CA ILE A 256 -42.48 6.63 6.99
C ILE A 256 -43.28 7.59 6.12
N ARG A 257 -42.63 8.25 5.17
CA ARG A 257 -43.27 9.25 4.28
C ARG A 257 -44.34 8.68 3.37
N TYR A 258 -44.18 7.43 2.90
CA TYR A 258 -45.10 6.77 1.98
C TYR A 258 -45.97 5.69 2.66
N ASN A 259 -46.21 5.84 3.97
CA ASN A 259 -47.10 4.98 4.78
C ASN A 259 -46.82 3.47 4.57
N GLY A 260 -45.58 3.05 4.48
CA GLY A 260 -45.15 1.66 4.36
C GLY A 260 -45.17 1.09 2.92
N ASP A 261 -45.42 1.88 1.88
CA ASP A 261 -45.25 1.41 0.48
C ASP A 261 -43.74 1.23 0.18
N LYS A 262 -43.27 -0.01 0.35
CA LYS A 262 -41.85 -0.42 0.24
C LYS A 262 -41.28 -0.17 -1.14
N HIS A 263 -42.06 -0.43 -2.21
CA HIS A 263 -41.58 -0.22 -3.58
C HIS A 263 -41.43 1.24 -3.95
N ARG A 264 -42.41 2.05 -3.53
CA ARG A 264 -42.36 3.50 -3.74
C ARG A 264 -41.26 4.14 -2.87
N ALA A 265 -41.17 3.72 -1.62
CA ALA A 265 -40.13 4.19 -0.68
C ALA A 265 -38.72 3.90 -1.22
N MET A 266 -38.44 2.66 -1.69
CA MET A 266 -37.15 2.29 -2.23
C MET A 266 -36.82 3.08 -3.51
N ALA A 267 -37.78 3.27 -4.43
CA ALA A 267 -37.55 4.05 -5.64
C ALA A 267 -37.16 5.51 -5.35
N HIS A 268 -37.74 6.10 -4.30
CA HIS A 268 -37.40 7.45 -3.85
C HIS A 268 -36.09 7.49 -3.05
N ALA A 269 -35.83 6.48 -2.22
CA ALA A 269 -34.58 6.32 -1.49
C ALA A 269 -33.39 6.25 -2.46
N ILE A 270 -33.45 5.40 -3.48
CA ILE A 270 -32.43 5.33 -4.54
C ILE A 270 -32.19 6.71 -5.17
N SER A 271 -33.27 7.43 -5.52
CA SER A 271 -33.16 8.76 -6.14
C SER A 271 -32.51 9.80 -5.24
N GLN A 272 -32.80 9.78 -3.95
CA GLN A 272 -32.27 10.71 -2.95
C GLN A 272 -30.81 10.37 -2.61
N THR A 273 -30.53 9.09 -2.39
CA THR A 273 -29.20 8.58 -2.05
C THR A 273 -28.24 8.77 -3.21
N PHE A 274 -28.68 8.52 -4.45
CA PHE A 274 -27.83 8.68 -5.64
C PHE A 274 -27.19 10.05 -5.74
N SER A 275 -27.92 11.13 -5.44
CA SER A 275 -27.37 12.49 -5.46
C SER A 275 -26.30 12.72 -4.37
N SER A 276 -26.51 12.15 -3.19
CA SER A 276 -25.58 12.29 -2.06
C SER A 276 -24.35 11.40 -2.24
N VAL A 277 -24.56 10.14 -2.67
CA VAL A 277 -23.49 9.16 -2.89
C VAL A 277 -22.57 9.58 -4.05
N ILE A 278 -23.11 10.13 -5.14
CA ILE A 278 -22.24 10.66 -6.20
C ILE A 278 -21.38 11.80 -5.70
N GLY A 279 -21.94 12.72 -4.91
CA GLY A 279 -21.14 13.82 -4.35
C GLY A 279 -19.95 13.32 -3.53
N SER A 280 -20.19 12.34 -2.68
CA SER A 280 -19.20 11.68 -1.84
C SER A 280 -18.24 10.81 -2.67
N SER A 281 -18.76 9.89 -3.51
CA SER A 281 -17.89 9.00 -4.28
C SER A 281 -16.94 9.75 -5.24
N VAL A 282 -17.33 10.90 -5.77
CA VAL A 282 -16.47 11.72 -6.63
C VAL A 282 -15.25 12.25 -5.86
N THR A 283 -15.41 12.66 -4.59
CA THR A 283 -14.27 13.09 -3.77
C THR A 283 -13.36 11.92 -3.40
N THR A 284 -13.93 10.77 -3.10
CA THR A 284 -13.15 9.55 -2.82
C THR A 284 -12.39 9.07 -4.07
N ILE A 285 -13.05 9.04 -5.22
CA ILE A 285 -12.42 8.72 -6.52
C ILE A 285 -11.28 9.71 -6.80
N ALA A 286 -11.50 11.00 -6.56
CA ALA A 286 -10.48 12.03 -6.76
C ALA A 286 -9.25 11.84 -5.86
N GLY A 287 -9.46 11.44 -4.60
CA GLY A 287 -8.37 11.08 -3.69
C GLY A 287 -7.54 9.92 -4.25
N PHE A 288 -8.18 8.84 -4.73
CA PHE A 288 -7.46 7.72 -5.33
C PHE A 288 -6.82 8.06 -6.68
N ILE A 289 -7.44 8.90 -7.51
CA ILE A 289 -6.84 9.38 -8.76
C ILE A 289 -5.56 10.18 -8.47
N ALA A 290 -5.49 10.92 -7.37
CA ALA A 290 -4.30 11.67 -7.01
C ALA A 290 -3.06 10.77 -6.83
N LEU A 291 -3.23 9.51 -6.40
CA LEU A 291 -2.15 8.51 -6.33
C LEU A 291 -1.58 8.16 -7.72
N CYS A 292 -2.38 8.30 -8.78
CA CYS A 292 -1.90 8.03 -10.15
C CYS A 292 -0.89 9.08 -10.67
N PHE A 293 -0.68 10.18 -9.94
CA PHE A 293 0.32 11.20 -10.26
C PHE A 293 1.68 10.93 -9.63
N MET A 294 1.83 9.80 -8.92
CA MET A 294 3.13 9.35 -8.42
C MET A 294 4.03 8.89 -9.56
N SER A 295 5.31 9.16 -9.41
CA SER A 295 6.36 8.55 -10.23
C SER A 295 6.56 7.08 -9.84
N PHE A 296 6.46 6.77 -8.56
CA PHE A 296 6.42 5.41 -8.03
C PHE A 296 5.11 4.72 -8.42
N THR A 297 5.19 3.76 -9.36
CA THR A 297 4.00 3.22 -10.04
C THR A 297 3.07 2.39 -9.16
N LEU A 298 3.50 1.99 -7.95
CA LEU A 298 2.64 1.40 -6.93
C LEU A 298 1.44 2.32 -6.59
N GLY A 299 1.65 3.65 -6.57
CA GLY A 299 0.56 4.60 -6.37
C GLY A 299 -0.50 4.52 -7.47
N LYS A 300 -0.08 4.34 -8.73
CA LYS A 300 -0.99 4.13 -9.87
C LYS A 300 -1.75 2.81 -9.75
N ASP A 301 -1.08 1.75 -9.31
CA ASP A 301 -1.68 0.43 -9.09
C ASP A 301 -2.80 0.52 -8.03
N ILE A 302 -2.48 1.00 -6.82
CA ILE A 302 -3.47 1.22 -5.75
C ILE A 302 -4.59 2.15 -6.24
N GLY A 303 -4.24 3.28 -6.87
CA GLY A 303 -5.17 4.31 -7.32
C GLY A 303 -6.23 3.75 -8.27
N ILE A 304 -5.82 3.06 -9.34
CA ILE A 304 -6.74 2.52 -10.35
C ILE A 304 -7.65 1.44 -9.75
N VAL A 305 -7.07 0.50 -8.99
CA VAL A 305 -7.85 -0.59 -8.36
C VAL A 305 -8.89 -0.04 -7.40
N MET A 306 -8.53 0.98 -6.60
CA MET A 306 -9.46 1.61 -5.67
C MET A 306 -10.52 2.46 -6.36
N VAL A 307 -10.20 3.19 -7.43
CA VAL A 307 -11.19 3.92 -8.25
C VAL A 307 -12.23 2.94 -8.82
N LYS A 308 -11.79 1.84 -9.41
CA LYS A 308 -12.70 0.77 -9.88
C LYS A 308 -13.56 0.24 -8.75
N GLY A 309 -12.94 -0.04 -7.60
CA GLY A 309 -13.62 -0.54 -6.41
C GLY A 309 -14.73 0.39 -5.92
N VAL A 310 -14.48 1.69 -5.86
CA VAL A 310 -15.49 2.69 -5.48
C VAL A 310 -16.62 2.76 -6.50
N ILE A 311 -16.32 2.78 -7.79
CA ILE A 311 -17.33 2.79 -8.87
C ILE A 311 -18.23 1.56 -8.78
N LEU A 312 -17.63 0.37 -8.65
CA LEU A 312 -18.37 -0.90 -8.52
C LEU A 312 -19.17 -0.95 -7.23
N GLY A 313 -18.65 -0.42 -6.13
CA GLY A 313 -19.35 -0.29 -4.85
C GLY A 313 -20.59 0.60 -4.95
N VAL A 314 -20.48 1.77 -5.60
CA VAL A 314 -21.61 2.67 -5.86
C VAL A 314 -22.65 1.98 -6.74
N LEU A 315 -22.24 1.29 -7.81
CA LEU A 315 -23.16 0.55 -8.67
C LEU A 315 -23.88 -0.55 -7.89
N ALA A 316 -23.18 -1.31 -7.06
CA ALA A 316 -23.77 -2.34 -6.21
C ALA A 316 -24.75 -1.74 -5.19
N CYS A 317 -24.39 -0.62 -4.56
CA CYS A 317 -25.25 0.09 -3.61
C CYS A 317 -26.58 0.57 -4.24
N VAL A 318 -26.56 1.05 -5.48
CA VAL A 318 -27.80 1.57 -6.11
C VAL A 318 -28.58 0.52 -6.92
N THR A 319 -28.03 -0.67 -7.16
CA THR A 319 -28.67 -1.73 -7.97
C THR A 319 -28.86 -3.03 -7.19
N ILE A 320 -27.78 -3.65 -6.70
CA ILE A 320 -27.78 -4.95 -6.04
C ILE A 320 -28.42 -4.85 -4.65
N LEU A 321 -27.94 -3.94 -3.82
CA LEU A 321 -28.38 -3.80 -2.43
C LEU A 321 -29.89 -3.50 -2.32
N PRO A 322 -30.49 -2.54 -3.07
CA PRO A 322 -31.93 -2.30 -3.02
C PRO A 322 -32.75 -3.53 -3.45
N SER A 323 -32.22 -4.27 -4.43
CA SER A 323 -32.85 -5.50 -4.90
C SER A 323 -32.85 -6.59 -3.82
N MET A 324 -31.73 -6.74 -3.08
CA MET A 324 -31.64 -7.68 -1.95
C MET A 324 -32.55 -7.28 -0.80
N ILE A 325 -32.56 -5.99 -0.41
CA ILE A 325 -33.40 -5.47 0.66
C ILE A 325 -34.89 -5.78 0.37
N LEU A 326 -35.36 -5.49 -0.85
CA LEU A 326 -36.77 -5.75 -1.23
C LEU A 326 -37.14 -7.23 -1.30
N CYS A 327 -36.18 -8.11 -1.65
CA CYS A 327 -36.42 -9.55 -1.66
C CYS A 327 -36.42 -10.14 -0.23
N CYS A 328 -35.63 -9.60 0.67
CA CYS A 328 -35.44 -10.09 2.03
C CYS A 328 -36.24 -9.30 3.09
N ASP A 329 -37.10 -8.41 2.68
CA ASP A 329 -37.84 -7.47 3.54
C ASP A 329 -38.57 -8.14 4.73
N LYS A 330 -39.21 -9.31 4.50
CA LYS A 330 -39.86 -10.08 5.59
C LYS A 330 -38.88 -10.54 6.69
N ILE A 331 -37.61 -10.82 6.33
CA ILE A 331 -36.59 -11.25 7.28
C ILE A 331 -36.09 -10.02 8.05
N ILE A 332 -35.89 -8.91 7.35
CA ILE A 332 -35.50 -7.64 7.97
C ILE A 332 -36.50 -7.23 9.05
N GLU A 333 -37.81 -7.31 8.77
CA GLU A 333 -38.86 -6.99 9.76
C GLU A 333 -38.85 -7.90 10.98
N LYS A 334 -38.56 -9.22 10.77
CA LYS A 334 -38.49 -10.19 11.90
C LYS A 334 -37.28 -10.00 12.79
N THR A 335 -36.21 -9.41 12.27
CA THR A 335 -34.93 -9.25 12.97
C THR A 335 -34.71 -7.81 13.48
N LYS A 336 -35.77 -6.99 13.47
CA LYS A 336 -35.73 -5.61 13.99
C LYS A 336 -35.42 -5.59 15.49
N HIS A 337 -34.53 -4.66 15.86
CA HIS A 337 -34.22 -4.35 17.24
C HIS A 337 -33.94 -2.85 17.41
N LYS A 338 -33.82 -2.39 18.65
CA LYS A 338 -33.47 -1.01 18.93
C LYS A 338 -31.96 -0.83 18.77
N PRO A 339 -31.48 0.11 17.93
CA PRO A 339 -30.05 0.35 17.76
C PRO A 339 -29.40 0.83 19.06
N PHE A 340 -28.16 0.36 19.29
CA PHE A 340 -27.34 0.77 20.43
C PHE A 340 -26.52 2.01 20.05
N LEU A 341 -27.20 3.15 20.01
CA LEU A 341 -26.58 4.45 19.69
C LEU A 341 -26.87 5.47 20.79
N PRO A 342 -25.89 6.31 21.15
CA PRO A 342 -26.12 7.37 22.15
C PRO A 342 -27.06 8.45 21.61
N ASP A 343 -27.83 9.08 22.51
CA ASP A 343 -28.61 10.26 22.16
C ASP A 343 -27.69 11.47 21.95
N ILE A 344 -27.53 11.86 20.68
CA ILE A 344 -26.64 12.95 20.27
C ILE A 344 -27.29 14.34 20.48
N GLY A 345 -28.59 14.42 20.76
CA GLY A 345 -29.29 15.69 20.90
C GLY A 345 -28.66 16.62 21.93
N LYS A 346 -28.34 16.09 23.12
CA LYS A 346 -27.70 16.85 24.20
C LYS A 346 -26.26 17.26 23.88
N ILE A 347 -25.56 16.43 23.11
CA ILE A 347 -24.18 16.70 22.66
C ILE A 347 -24.19 17.84 21.65
N SER A 348 -25.12 17.81 20.68
CA SER A 348 -25.28 18.84 19.66
C SER A 348 -25.44 20.24 20.23
N ASP A 349 -26.35 20.38 21.23
CA ASP A 349 -26.58 21.67 21.90
C ASP A 349 -25.32 22.15 22.65
N LYS A 350 -24.60 21.25 23.32
CA LYS A 350 -23.36 21.60 24.05
C LYS A 350 -22.26 22.05 23.10
N VAL A 351 -22.06 21.34 21.99
CA VAL A 351 -21.03 21.67 20.98
C VAL A 351 -21.30 23.05 20.40
N THR A 352 -22.52 23.30 19.95
CA THR A 352 -22.88 24.58 19.32
C THR A 352 -22.81 25.76 20.33
N LYS A 353 -23.19 25.54 21.61
CA LYS A 353 -23.09 26.57 22.65
C LYS A 353 -21.63 26.90 23.01
N ARG A 354 -20.75 25.90 23.03
CA ARG A 354 -19.35 26.04 23.47
C ARG A 354 -18.37 26.07 22.32
N TYR A 355 -18.78 26.48 21.14
CA TYR A 355 -17.99 26.44 19.92
C TYR A 355 -16.60 27.09 20.02
N LEU A 356 -16.45 28.18 20.82
CA LEU A 356 -15.15 28.85 21.01
C LEU A 356 -14.12 27.96 21.68
N ILE A 357 -14.54 27.02 22.57
CA ILE A 357 -13.63 26.08 23.21
C ILE A 357 -13.02 25.12 22.16
N TYR A 358 -13.84 24.61 21.24
CA TYR A 358 -13.38 23.69 20.20
C TYR A 358 -12.53 24.39 19.14
N VAL A 359 -12.82 25.67 18.84
CA VAL A 359 -11.94 26.48 17.97
C VAL A 359 -10.59 26.74 18.64
N ALA A 360 -10.58 27.09 19.92
CA ALA A 360 -9.34 27.26 20.68
C ALA A 360 -8.53 25.95 20.73
N LEU A 361 -9.19 24.82 20.98
CA LEU A 361 -8.57 23.49 20.96
C LEU A 361 -7.95 23.17 19.59
N PHE A 362 -8.67 23.47 18.50
CA PHE A 362 -8.15 23.30 17.13
C PHE A 362 -6.86 24.10 16.93
N VAL A 363 -6.84 25.39 17.31
CA VAL A 363 -5.68 26.26 17.14
C VAL A 363 -4.50 25.77 17.97
N VAL A 364 -4.73 25.38 19.22
CA VAL A 364 -3.68 24.89 20.13
C VAL A 364 -3.08 23.56 19.64
N LEU A 365 -3.93 22.63 19.19
CA LEU A 365 -3.47 21.31 18.72
C LEU A 365 -2.89 21.33 17.32
N LEU A 366 -3.17 22.37 16.52
CA LEU A 366 -2.65 22.47 15.14
C LEU A 366 -1.11 22.51 15.10
N PHE A 367 -0.49 23.26 16.00
CA PHE A 367 0.97 23.40 16.04
C PHE A 367 1.68 22.07 16.36
N PRO A 368 1.35 21.34 17.45
CA PRO A 368 1.95 20.06 17.72
C PRO A 368 1.61 19.01 16.65
N ALA A 369 0.42 19.07 16.03
CA ALA A 369 0.06 18.15 14.94
C ALA A 369 0.94 18.35 13.71
N ILE A 370 1.15 19.59 13.27
CA ILE A 370 2.05 19.90 12.15
C ILE A 370 3.49 19.54 12.51
N TYR A 371 3.94 19.88 13.72
CA TYR A 371 5.28 19.57 14.16
C TYR A 371 5.56 18.05 14.15
N GLY A 372 4.66 17.27 14.75
CA GLY A 372 4.76 15.81 14.77
C GLY A 372 4.74 15.20 13.36
N ASN A 373 3.82 15.66 12.50
CA ASN A 373 3.73 15.19 11.12
C ASN A 373 5.03 15.41 10.33
N ASN A 374 5.66 16.58 10.50
CA ASN A 374 6.90 16.92 9.77
C ASN A 374 8.15 16.24 10.31
N HIS A 375 8.08 15.65 11.52
CA HIS A 375 9.21 14.97 12.16
C HIS A 375 8.96 13.48 12.37
N THR A 376 7.87 12.94 11.86
CA THR A 376 7.61 11.49 11.87
C THR A 376 8.63 10.79 10.98
N GLY A 377 9.41 9.88 11.57
CA GLY A 377 10.40 9.09 10.84
C GLY A 377 9.74 8.11 9.88
N VAL A 378 10.37 7.94 8.73
CA VAL A 378 9.97 6.95 7.73
C VAL A 378 11.11 5.96 7.54
N TYR A 379 10.81 4.70 7.32
CA TYR A 379 11.80 3.70 6.95
C TYR A 379 11.48 3.08 5.59
N TYR A 380 12.53 2.63 4.89
CA TYR A 380 12.48 2.15 3.52
C TYR A 380 12.99 0.72 3.37
N ASN A 381 13.64 0.18 4.41
CA ASN A 381 14.15 -1.18 4.41
C ASN A 381 12.98 -2.19 4.42
N LEU A 382 12.89 -3.03 3.40
CA LEU A 382 11.84 -4.02 3.26
C LEU A 382 11.95 -5.14 4.30
N ASP A 383 13.16 -5.51 4.72
CA ASP A 383 13.40 -6.52 5.75
C ASP A 383 12.77 -6.14 7.10
N GLU A 384 12.73 -4.83 7.42
CA GLU A 384 12.10 -4.33 8.64
C GLU A 384 10.57 -4.46 8.63
N THR A 385 9.97 -4.72 7.45
CA THR A 385 8.52 -4.91 7.31
C THR A 385 8.05 -6.32 7.63
N LEU A 386 8.97 -7.27 7.81
CA LEU A 386 8.70 -8.69 7.94
C LEU A 386 9.05 -9.21 9.35
N PRO A 387 8.42 -10.33 9.79
CA PRO A 387 8.77 -11.01 11.02
C PRO A 387 10.22 -11.51 11.03
N LYS A 388 10.87 -11.37 12.17
CA LYS A 388 12.29 -11.76 12.34
C LYS A 388 12.56 -13.25 12.33
N ASP A 389 11.53 -14.07 12.46
CA ASP A 389 11.59 -15.53 12.47
C ASP A 389 11.45 -16.16 11.06
N LEU A 390 11.31 -15.32 10.02
CA LEU A 390 11.27 -15.81 8.65
C LEU A 390 12.65 -16.34 8.18
N PRO A 391 12.67 -17.40 7.37
CA PRO A 391 13.92 -18.02 6.92
C PRO A 391 14.87 -17.04 6.19
N SER A 392 14.35 -16.15 5.35
CA SER A 392 15.16 -15.14 4.65
C SER A 392 15.75 -14.11 5.61
N ILE A 393 15.00 -13.69 6.63
CA ILE A 393 15.48 -12.70 7.60
C ILE A 393 16.57 -13.30 8.50
N ILE A 394 16.40 -14.54 8.94
CA ILE A 394 17.44 -15.29 9.68
C ILE A 394 18.69 -15.44 8.80
N ALA A 395 18.51 -15.76 7.52
CA ALA A 395 19.64 -15.89 6.60
C ALA A 395 20.37 -14.56 6.35
N ASN A 396 19.64 -13.44 6.25
CA ASN A 396 20.23 -12.11 6.11
C ASN A 396 21.00 -11.69 7.38
N GLU A 397 20.48 -11.98 8.60
CA GLU A 397 21.21 -11.75 9.84
C GLU A 397 22.49 -12.58 9.91
N LYS A 398 22.43 -13.83 9.47
CA LYS A 398 23.59 -14.71 9.45
C LYS A 398 24.64 -14.26 8.41
N LEU A 399 24.22 -13.80 7.24
CA LEU A 399 25.11 -13.21 6.24
C LEU A 399 25.87 -12.00 6.81
N LYS A 400 25.19 -11.20 7.60
CA LYS A 400 25.79 -10.07 8.30
C LYS A 400 26.78 -10.49 9.40
N GLU A 401 26.38 -11.43 10.27
CA GLU A 401 27.17 -11.82 11.45
C GLU A 401 28.42 -12.60 11.08
N ASP A 402 28.31 -13.55 10.12
CA ASP A 402 29.38 -14.49 9.79
C ASP A 402 30.28 -13.99 8.63
N TYR A 403 29.77 -13.08 7.76
CA TYR A 403 30.47 -12.62 6.56
C TYR A 403 30.65 -11.11 6.48
N ASP A 404 30.16 -10.36 7.46
CA ASP A 404 30.13 -8.87 7.45
C ASP A 404 29.44 -8.30 6.18
N MET A 405 28.46 -9.02 5.63
CA MET A 405 27.76 -8.65 4.41
C MET A 405 26.34 -8.16 4.73
N ASN A 406 26.07 -6.87 4.51
CA ASN A 406 24.72 -6.31 4.64
C ASN A 406 24.11 -6.00 3.26
N THR A 407 24.92 -5.48 2.33
CA THR A 407 24.44 -5.06 1.01
C THR A 407 25.46 -5.43 -0.04
N THR A 408 25.01 -6.05 -1.14
CA THR A 408 25.86 -6.33 -2.29
C THR A 408 25.48 -5.39 -3.42
N HIS A 409 26.43 -4.56 -3.83
CA HIS A 409 26.30 -3.73 -5.01
C HIS A 409 26.71 -4.52 -6.26
N MET A 410 25.95 -4.39 -7.32
CA MET A 410 26.28 -4.87 -8.65
C MET A 410 26.63 -3.67 -9.53
N ILE A 411 27.73 -3.76 -10.25
CA ILE A 411 28.25 -2.67 -11.06
C ILE A 411 28.45 -3.17 -12.48
N LEU A 412 27.77 -2.56 -13.43
CA LEU A 412 27.92 -2.83 -14.85
C LEU A 412 28.93 -1.84 -15.43
N VAL A 413 29.97 -2.37 -16.04
CA VAL A 413 31.01 -1.62 -16.71
C VAL A 413 31.07 -2.02 -18.17
N ASP A 414 31.33 -1.10 -19.10
CA ASP A 414 31.47 -1.39 -20.51
C ASP A 414 32.61 -2.41 -20.74
N SER A 415 32.36 -3.47 -21.51
CA SER A 415 33.34 -4.52 -21.79
C SER A 415 34.55 -4.02 -22.58
N SER A 416 34.47 -2.87 -23.23
CA SER A 416 35.58 -2.22 -23.94
C SER A 416 36.55 -1.46 -23.04
N THR A 417 36.17 -1.25 -21.74
CA THR A 417 37.05 -0.60 -20.75
C THR A 417 38.29 -1.48 -20.52
N ASP A 418 39.46 -0.84 -20.53
CA ASP A 418 40.74 -1.54 -20.35
C ASP A 418 40.79 -2.26 -18.99
N SER A 419 41.18 -3.53 -18.98
CA SER A 419 41.32 -4.33 -17.76
C SER A 419 42.20 -3.69 -16.70
N ALA A 420 43.23 -2.90 -17.10
CA ALA A 420 44.09 -2.18 -16.19
C ALA A 420 43.31 -1.01 -15.50
N ASP A 421 42.39 -0.39 -16.20
CA ASP A 421 41.55 0.69 -15.64
C ASP A 421 40.43 0.12 -14.77
N VAL A 422 39.84 -0.98 -15.13
CA VAL A 422 38.92 -1.74 -14.27
C VAL A 422 39.61 -2.16 -12.95
N GLY A 423 40.84 -2.68 -13.06
CA GLY A 423 41.64 -3.03 -11.88
C GLY A 423 41.96 -1.83 -10.96
N LYS A 424 42.23 -0.64 -11.53
CA LYS A 424 42.38 0.59 -10.74
C LYS A 424 41.08 1.01 -10.09
N MET A 425 39.97 0.97 -10.83
CA MET A 425 38.64 1.27 -10.33
C MET A 425 38.30 0.39 -9.11
N LEU A 426 38.48 -0.92 -9.23
CA LEU A 426 38.25 -1.86 -8.13
C LEU A 426 39.11 -1.58 -6.91
N ASN A 427 40.40 -1.23 -7.12
CA ASN A 427 41.31 -0.85 -6.02
C ASN A 427 40.95 0.49 -5.38
N GLU A 428 40.29 1.42 -6.10
CA GLU A 428 39.75 2.65 -5.52
C GLU A 428 38.46 2.34 -4.75
N MET A 429 37.57 1.51 -5.28
CA MET A 429 36.34 1.08 -4.62
C MET A 429 36.61 0.31 -3.32
N ASP A 430 37.61 -0.57 -3.29
CA ASP A 430 38.03 -1.27 -2.06
C ASP A 430 38.44 -0.33 -0.90
N LYS A 431 38.75 0.93 -1.19
CA LYS A 431 39.16 1.90 -0.19
C LYS A 431 38.02 2.78 0.32
N VAL A 432 36.87 2.65 -0.30
CA VAL A 432 35.67 3.37 0.13
C VAL A 432 35.24 2.82 1.49
N ASP A 433 34.88 3.72 2.38
CA ASP A 433 34.49 3.35 3.73
C ASP A 433 33.29 2.39 3.74
N GLY A 434 33.41 1.32 4.53
CA GLY A 434 32.38 0.26 4.59
C GLY A 434 32.40 -0.76 3.45
N ILE A 435 33.25 -0.63 2.43
CA ILE A 435 33.46 -1.68 1.43
C ILE A 435 34.41 -2.74 1.97
N LYS A 436 33.99 -3.98 1.97
CA LYS A 436 34.80 -5.13 2.43
C LYS A 436 35.65 -5.69 1.30
N TRP A 437 35.07 -5.78 0.11
CA TRP A 437 35.75 -6.22 -1.10
C TRP A 437 34.99 -5.75 -2.35
N ALA A 438 35.73 -5.52 -3.43
CA ALA A 438 35.20 -5.34 -4.77
C ALA A 438 35.86 -6.36 -5.70
N LEU A 439 35.04 -7.18 -6.37
CA LEU A 439 35.47 -8.31 -7.19
C LEU A 439 34.84 -8.24 -8.58
N GLY A 440 35.66 -8.43 -9.58
CA GLY A 440 35.27 -8.62 -10.98
C GLY A 440 36.18 -9.67 -11.64
N LEU A 441 35.89 -10.02 -12.89
CA LEU A 441 36.69 -11.00 -13.65
C LEU A 441 38.18 -10.62 -13.64
N ASP A 442 38.51 -9.34 -13.84
CA ASP A 442 39.87 -8.83 -13.90
C ASP A 442 40.59 -8.88 -12.54
N SER A 443 39.88 -8.92 -11.42
CA SER A 443 40.47 -9.09 -10.08
C SER A 443 40.77 -10.56 -9.74
N LEU A 444 40.08 -11.51 -10.43
CA LEU A 444 40.33 -12.95 -10.28
C LEU A 444 41.50 -13.41 -11.14
N ILE A 445 41.80 -12.71 -12.25
CA ILE A 445 42.90 -12.99 -13.16
C ILE A 445 44.19 -12.34 -12.61
N GLY A 446 45.21 -13.12 -12.37
CA GLY A 446 46.50 -12.65 -11.88
C GLY A 446 47.61 -13.67 -12.03
N PRO A 447 48.82 -13.40 -11.51
CA PRO A 447 49.94 -14.34 -11.61
C PRO A 447 49.63 -15.73 -11.03
N SER A 448 48.69 -15.80 -10.09
CA SER A 448 48.29 -17.04 -9.40
C SER A 448 47.13 -17.78 -10.11
N VAL A 449 46.29 -17.09 -10.88
CA VAL A 449 45.14 -17.65 -11.61
C VAL A 449 45.15 -17.11 -13.03
N PRO A 450 45.73 -17.83 -14.00
CA PRO A 450 45.68 -17.49 -15.44
C PRO A 450 44.24 -17.50 -15.96
N ALA A 451 43.90 -16.62 -16.90
CA ALA A 451 42.57 -16.52 -17.51
C ALA A 451 42.06 -17.87 -18.07
N SER A 452 42.98 -18.72 -18.56
CA SER A 452 42.64 -20.05 -19.07
C SER A 452 42.22 -21.09 -18.02
N MET A 453 42.33 -20.75 -16.74
CA MET A 453 41.86 -21.60 -15.62
C MET A 453 40.47 -21.25 -15.14
N ILE A 454 39.93 -20.10 -15.54
CA ILE A 454 38.56 -19.70 -15.18
C ILE A 454 37.59 -20.40 -16.12
N PRO A 455 36.61 -21.17 -15.65
CA PRO A 455 35.62 -21.82 -16.49
C PRO A 455 34.85 -20.81 -17.36
N ASP A 456 34.49 -21.20 -18.58
CA ASP A 456 33.71 -20.37 -19.50
C ASP A 456 32.36 -19.98 -18.92
N SER A 457 31.77 -20.80 -18.05
CA SER A 457 30.52 -20.50 -17.34
C SER A 457 30.65 -19.24 -16.44
N VAL A 458 31.71 -19.19 -15.62
CA VAL A 458 31.98 -18.04 -14.75
C VAL A 458 32.29 -16.79 -15.58
N THR A 459 33.08 -16.95 -16.66
CA THR A 459 33.39 -15.84 -17.55
C THR A 459 32.13 -15.27 -18.19
N SER A 460 31.25 -16.14 -18.73
CA SER A 460 30.01 -15.72 -19.39
C SER A 460 28.98 -15.10 -18.43
N SER A 461 29.02 -15.45 -17.16
CA SER A 461 28.13 -14.86 -16.14
C SER A 461 28.60 -13.48 -15.63
N LEU A 462 29.93 -13.21 -15.75
CA LEU A 462 30.51 -11.95 -15.30
C LEU A 462 30.87 -11.01 -16.45
N LYS A 463 30.96 -11.48 -17.72
CA LYS A 463 31.33 -10.66 -18.88
C LYS A 463 30.66 -11.14 -20.14
N ASN A 464 30.09 -10.21 -20.90
CA ASN A 464 29.60 -10.44 -22.27
C ASN A 464 30.21 -9.41 -23.24
N ASP A 465 29.74 -9.39 -24.50
CA ASP A 465 30.31 -8.50 -25.54
C ASP A 465 30.10 -7.00 -25.24
N LYS A 466 29.14 -6.63 -24.36
CA LYS A 466 28.79 -5.24 -24.08
C LYS A 466 29.21 -4.80 -22.68
N TYR A 467 29.02 -5.64 -21.69
CA TYR A 467 29.21 -5.30 -20.30
C TYR A 467 30.01 -6.35 -19.53
N GLN A 468 30.64 -5.92 -18.46
CA GLN A 468 31.20 -6.79 -17.43
C GLN A 468 30.57 -6.43 -16.08
N LEU A 469 30.25 -7.47 -15.31
CA LEU A 469 29.66 -7.37 -13.99
C LEU A 469 30.75 -7.41 -12.92
N VAL A 470 30.70 -6.41 -12.03
CA VAL A 470 31.53 -6.33 -10.84
C VAL A 470 30.62 -6.37 -9.63
N LEU A 471 31.04 -7.03 -8.57
CA LEU A 471 30.35 -7.09 -7.30
C LEU A 471 31.17 -6.34 -6.24
N ALA A 472 30.52 -5.50 -5.45
CA ALA A 472 31.13 -4.86 -4.30
C ALA A 472 30.26 -5.09 -3.06
N ASN A 473 30.88 -5.59 -1.99
CA ASN A 473 30.17 -5.87 -0.74
C ASN A 473 30.34 -4.75 0.27
N SER A 474 29.22 -4.30 0.84
CA SER A 474 29.14 -3.28 1.87
C SER A 474 28.72 -3.86 3.22
N GLU A 475 29.36 -3.36 4.29
CA GLU A 475 28.93 -3.61 5.67
C GLU A 475 27.73 -2.74 6.08
N TYR A 476 27.37 -1.73 5.29
CA TYR A 476 26.27 -0.83 5.59
C TYR A 476 24.93 -1.41 5.20
N LYS A 477 23.93 -1.14 6.02
CA LYS A 477 22.55 -1.58 5.77
C LYS A 477 21.87 -0.71 4.72
N VAL A 478 20.99 -1.34 3.95
CA VAL A 478 20.09 -0.66 3.02
C VAL A 478 19.30 0.45 3.73
N ALA A 479 19.07 1.55 3.04
CA ALA A 479 18.34 2.73 3.52
C ALA A 479 18.97 3.46 4.72
N THR A 480 20.29 3.40 4.86
CA THR A 480 21.04 4.22 5.83
C THR A 480 21.74 5.37 5.12
N ASP A 481 22.03 6.45 5.87
CA ASP A 481 22.75 7.61 5.32
C ASP A 481 24.16 7.22 4.90
N GLU A 482 24.82 6.33 5.66
CA GLU A 482 26.16 5.81 5.38
C GLU A 482 26.18 5.07 4.04
N LEU A 483 25.20 4.20 3.78
CA LEU A 483 25.10 3.51 2.49
C LEU A 483 24.81 4.47 1.34
N ASN A 484 23.94 5.44 1.55
CA ASN A 484 23.60 6.43 0.52
C ASN A 484 24.81 7.29 0.15
N ASP A 485 25.66 7.66 1.10
CA ASP A 485 26.90 8.39 0.83
C ASP A 485 27.94 7.50 0.16
N GLN A 486 28.05 6.23 0.57
CA GLN A 486 28.88 5.23 -0.11
C GLN A 486 28.48 5.04 -1.58
N ILE A 487 27.17 4.94 -1.87
CA ILE A 487 26.64 4.82 -3.25
C ILE A 487 27.07 6.03 -4.10
N LYS A 488 27.04 7.25 -3.58
CA LYS A 488 27.49 8.46 -4.30
C LYS A 488 28.99 8.42 -4.58
N GLU A 489 29.79 7.93 -3.63
CA GLU A 489 31.23 7.81 -3.78
C GLU A 489 31.57 6.72 -4.81
N LEU A 490 30.93 5.54 -4.73
CA LEU A 490 31.10 4.47 -5.71
C LEU A 490 30.72 4.92 -7.12
N ASN A 491 29.62 5.65 -7.29
CA ASN A 491 29.21 6.23 -8.58
C ASN A 491 30.25 7.24 -9.09
N THR A 492 30.83 8.04 -8.22
CA THR A 492 31.89 9.00 -8.61
C THR A 492 33.13 8.26 -9.11
N ILE A 493 33.52 7.18 -8.46
CA ILE A 493 34.64 6.34 -8.89
C ILE A 493 34.29 5.64 -10.22
N LEU A 494 33.10 5.06 -10.32
CA LEU A 494 32.64 4.37 -11.53
C LEU A 494 32.71 5.30 -12.75
N HIS A 495 32.05 6.45 -12.68
CA HIS A 495 32.00 7.41 -13.79
C HIS A 495 33.35 8.06 -14.15
N LYS A 496 34.36 7.98 -13.27
CA LYS A 496 35.73 8.38 -13.58
C LYS A 496 36.40 7.45 -14.61
N TYR A 497 36.04 6.16 -14.58
CA TYR A 497 36.62 5.11 -15.43
C TYR A 497 35.71 4.70 -16.59
N ASP A 498 34.39 4.74 -16.37
CA ASP A 498 33.34 4.44 -17.35
C ASP A 498 32.15 5.39 -17.15
N GLU A 499 32.02 6.37 -18.04
CA GLU A 499 30.93 7.38 -17.98
C GLU A 499 29.55 6.74 -18.19
N GLY A 500 29.49 5.57 -18.85
CA GLY A 500 28.26 4.80 -19.07
C GLY A 500 28.02 3.68 -18.07
N GLY A 501 28.91 3.49 -17.11
CA GLY A 501 28.79 2.47 -16.08
C GLY A 501 27.58 2.70 -15.17
N MET A 502 26.99 1.62 -14.64
CA MET A 502 25.77 1.66 -13.83
C MET A 502 25.97 0.92 -12.51
N LEU A 503 25.60 1.58 -11.42
CA LEU A 503 25.56 0.97 -10.09
C LEU A 503 24.14 0.50 -9.79
N ILE A 504 23.96 -0.81 -9.59
CA ILE A 504 22.65 -1.45 -9.46
C ILE A 504 22.59 -2.39 -8.26
N GLY A 505 21.41 -2.94 -7.98
CA GLY A 505 21.14 -3.79 -6.85
C GLY A 505 20.25 -3.12 -5.81
N GLU A 506 19.99 -3.80 -4.72
CA GLU A 506 19.01 -3.38 -3.70
C GLU A 506 19.34 -2.03 -3.08
N GLY A 507 20.61 -1.78 -2.76
CA GLY A 507 21.05 -0.52 -2.16
C GLY A 507 20.75 0.69 -3.04
N PRO A 508 21.28 0.75 -4.28
CA PRO A 508 20.99 1.83 -5.24
C PRO A 508 19.50 1.96 -5.58
N LEU A 509 18.77 0.85 -5.78
CA LEU A 509 17.32 0.89 -5.99
C LEU A 509 16.57 1.52 -4.82
N THR A 510 16.98 1.21 -3.59
CA THR A 510 16.37 1.81 -2.39
C THR A 510 16.75 3.29 -2.24
N ALA A 511 17.95 3.70 -2.62
CA ALA A 511 18.32 5.11 -2.65
C ALA A 511 17.46 5.90 -3.64
N ASP A 512 17.25 5.37 -4.85
CA ASP A 512 16.33 5.94 -5.83
C ASP A 512 14.88 5.98 -5.31
N LEU A 513 14.44 4.93 -4.61
CA LEU A 513 13.11 4.86 -4.00
C LEU A 513 12.92 6.01 -2.99
N ILE A 514 13.91 6.28 -2.15
CA ILE A 514 13.86 7.38 -1.17
C ILE A 514 13.68 8.72 -1.90
N ASP A 515 14.52 9.00 -2.89
CA ASP A 515 14.49 10.26 -3.63
C ASP A 515 13.18 10.48 -4.42
N ILE A 516 12.64 9.40 -5.01
CA ILE A 516 11.40 9.45 -5.78
C ILE A 516 10.21 9.64 -4.84
N THR A 517 10.15 8.88 -3.76
CA THR A 517 9.01 8.92 -2.83
C THR A 517 8.91 10.24 -2.08
N ASP A 518 10.03 10.89 -1.77
CA ASP A 518 10.05 12.23 -1.16
C ASP A 518 9.45 13.30 -2.08
N LYS A 519 9.69 13.21 -3.39
CA LYS A 519 9.08 14.09 -4.39
C LYS A 519 7.60 13.77 -4.56
N ASP A 520 7.26 12.48 -4.64
CA ASP A 520 5.91 12.00 -4.82
C ASP A 520 5.00 12.39 -3.65
N PHE A 521 5.48 12.30 -2.42
CA PHE A 521 4.73 12.73 -1.24
C PHE A 521 4.23 14.18 -1.35
N LYS A 522 5.10 15.10 -1.76
CA LYS A 522 4.76 16.51 -1.96
C LYS A 522 3.79 16.70 -3.12
N THR A 523 4.04 16.03 -4.23
CA THR A 523 3.22 16.13 -5.45
C THR A 523 1.80 15.61 -5.22
N VAL A 524 1.68 14.41 -4.66
CA VAL A 524 0.38 13.76 -4.39
C VAL A 524 -0.45 14.55 -3.38
N SER A 525 0.18 15.03 -2.31
CA SER A 525 -0.49 15.88 -1.32
C SER A 525 -1.04 17.16 -1.95
N ALA A 526 -0.24 17.87 -2.75
CA ALA A 526 -0.67 19.08 -3.43
C ALA A 526 -1.81 18.81 -4.44
N VAL A 527 -1.69 17.75 -5.25
CA VAL A 527 -2.69 17.35 -6.24
C VAL A 527 -4.00 16.94 -5.58
N SER A 528 -3.96 16.11 -4.52
CA SER A 528 -5.16 15.64 -3.83
C SER A 528 -5.92 16.79 -3.16
N ILE A 529 -5.22 17.67 -2.45
CA ILE A 529 -5.80 18.88 -1.84
C ILE A 529 -6.42 19.76 -2.92
N GLY A 530 -5.71 20.01 -4.03
CA GLY A 530 -6.17 20.85 -5.14
C GLY A 530 -7.43 20.30 -5.80
N ILE A 531 -7.46 19.02 -6.14
CA ILE A 531 -8.62 18.38 -6.78
C ILE A 531 -9.83 18.38 -5.85
N ILE A 532 -9.66 18.00 -4.59
CA ILE A 532 -10.76 17.96 -3.61
C ILE A 532 -11.27 19.36 -3.31
N PHE A 533 -10.39 20.36 -3.23
CA PHE A 533 -10.78 21.76 -3.11
C PHE A 533 -11.70 22.21 -4.27
N VAL A 534 -11.33 21.89 -5.50
CA VAL A 534 -12.15 22.25 -6.68
C VAL A 534 -13.48 21.49 -6.66
N ILE A 535 -13.50 20.21 -6.31
CA ILE A 535 -14.74 19.43 -6.24
C ILE A 535 -15.69 20.01 -5.21
N ILE A 536 -15.22 20.32 -4.00
CA ILE A 536 -16.05 20.93 -2.93
C ILE A 536 -16.55 22.31 -3.36
N MET A 537 -15.71 23.10 -4.04
CA MET A 537 -16.09 24.40 -4.56
C MET A 537 -17.25 24.29 -5.57
N LEU A 538 -17.19 23.33 -6.48
CA LEU A 538 -18.24 23.08 -7.47
C LEU A 538 -19.51 22.51 -6.83
N LEU A 539 -19.38 21.57 -5.89
CA LEU A 539 -20.50 20.92 -5.20
C LEU A 539 -21.35 21.91 -4.40
N PHE A 540 -20.69 22.76 -3.62
CA PHE A 540 -21.39 23.74 -2.79
C PHE A 540 -21.58 25.10 -3.46
N LYS A 541 -20.95 25.34 -4.60
CA LYS A 541 -20.90 26.65 -5.26
C LYS A 541 -20.46 27.74 -4.28
N SER A 542 -19.33 27.47 -3.61
CA SER A 542 -18.78 28.26 -2.50
C SER A 542 -17.26 28.33 -2.63
N ILE A 543 -16.68 29.45 -2.27
CA ILE A 543 -15.22 29.63 -2.19
C ILE A 543 -14.72 29.38 -0.77
N SER A 544 -15.51 29.73 0.26
CA SER A 544 -15.09 29.61 1.66
C SER A 544 -15.21 28.20 2.22
N LEU A 545 -16.20 27.40 1.78
CA LEU A 545 -16.41 26.06 2.28
C LEU A 545 -15.24 25.11 1.98
N PRO A 546 -14.64 25.09 0.77
CA PRO A 546 -13.46 24.27 0.53
C PRO A 546 -12.31 24.56 1.51
N ILE A 547 -12.04 25.85 1.78
CA ILE A 547 -10.98 26.25 2.74
C ILE A 547 -11.26 25.68 4.13
N ILE A 548 -12.50 25.78 4.60
CA ILE A 548 -12.88 25.31 5.94
C ILE A 548 -12.84 23.78 6.00
N LEU A 549 -13.44 23.10 5.01
CA LEU A 549 -13.55 21.64 5.04
C LEU A 549 -12.18 20.98 4.87
N VAL A 550 -11.41 21.39 3.88
CA VAL A 550 -10.06 20.86 3.65
C VAL A 550 -9.17 21.16 4.87
N GLY A 551 -9.20 22.38 5.42
CA GLY A 551 -8.40 22.72 6.58
C GLY A 551 -8.74 21.90 7.84
N VAL A 552 -10.02 21.55 8.05
CA VAL A 552 -10.46 20.71 9.16
C VAL A 552 -10.01 19.24 8.96
N ILE A 553 -10.03 18.74 7.72
CA ILE A 553 -9.64 17.36 7.43
C ILE A 553 -8.12 17.22 7.43
N GLU A 554 -7.38 18.18 6.86
CA GLU A 554 -5.92 18.23 6.92
C GLU A 554 -5.42 18.26 8.38
N PHE A 555 -6.10 18.99 9.25
CA PHE A 555 -5.81 18.93 10.67
C PHE A 555 -5.95 17.51 11.24
N ALA A 556 -7.01 16.78 10.87
CA ALA A 556 -7.18 15.39 11.30
C ALA A 556 -6.06 14.48 10.76
N ILE A 557 -5.61 14.72 9.52
CA ILE A 557 -4.48 13.99 8.91
C ILE A 557 -3.18 14.31 9.66
N PHE A 558 -2.89 15.58 9.94
CA PHE A 558 -1.68 15.98 10.70
C PHE A 558 -1.66 15.38 12.10
N VAL A 559 -2.81 15.33 12.79
CA VAL A 559 -2.92 14.64 14.08
C VAL A 559 -2.61 13.16 13.93
N ASN A 560 -3.21 12.50 12.94
CA ASN A 560 -3.00 11.07 12.69
C ASN A 560 -1.54 10.75 12.37
N MET A 561 -0.96 11.46 11.43
CA MET A 561 0.43 11.25 10.97
C MET A 561 1.48 11.75 11.97
N GLY A 562 1.11 12.67 12.86
CA GLY A 562 2.02 13.17 13.89
C GLY A 562 2.13 12.30 15.15
N ILE A 563 1.14 11.46 15.43
CA ILE A 563 1.15 10.57 16.61
C ILE A 563 2.38 9.66 16.66
N PRO A 564 2.84 9.02 15.55
CA PRO A 564 4.03 8.17 15.56
C PRO A 564 5.29 8.88 16.07
N TYR A 565 5.49 10.16 15.72
CA TYR A 565 6.59 10.95 16.25
C TYR A 565 6.59 10.99 17.79
N TYR A 566 5.44 11.28 18.39
CA TYR A 566 5.32 11.34 19.86
C TYR A 566 5.38 9.97 20.54
N MET A 567 5.13 8.89 19.79
CA MET A 567 5.28 7.51 20.25
C MET A 567 6.69 6.96 20.03
N GLY A 568 7.59 7.70 19.34
CA GLY A 568 8.91 7.21 18.99
C GLY A 568 8.92 6.07 17.96
N THR A 569 7.86 5.97 17.14
CA THR A 569 7.75 4.93 16.11
C THR A 569 7.97 5.52 14.71
N LYS A 570 8.55 4.71 13.82
CA LYS A 570 8.70 5.05 12.40
C LYS A 570 7.56 4.42 11.60
N LEU A 571 7.29 4.97 10.44
CA LEU A 571 6.29 4.45 9.51
C LEU A 571 6.95 3.87 8.26
N PRO A 572 6.41 2.79 7.67
CA PRO A 572 6.83 2.35 6.35
C PRO A 572 6.50 3.43 5.31
N PHE A 573 7.41 3.63 4.34
CA PHE A 573 7.30 4.71 3.35
C PHE A 573 5.97 4.70 2.57
N VAL A 574 5.46 3.52 2.19
CA VAL A 574 4.16 3.40 1.51
C VAL A 574 3.03 3.99 2.36
N ALA A 575 3.04 3.74 3.68
CA ALA A 575 2.01 4.26 4.58
C ALA A 575 2.03 5.79 4.64
N SER A 576 3.21 6.42 4.69
CA SER A 576 3.33 7.87 4.77
C SER A 576 2.76 8.58 3.53
N ILE A 577 2.95 8.01 2.34
CA ILE A 577 2.50 8.62 1.08
C ILE A 577 1.00 8.40 0.86
N VAL A 578 0.53 7.18 1.09
CA VAL A 578 -0.81 6.75 0.68
C VAL A 578 -1.88 7.20 1.68
N ILE A 579 -1.56 7.23 2.99
CA ILE A 579 -2.54 7.51 4.04
C ILE A 579 -3.14 8.91 3.94
N GLY A 580 -2.33 9.94 3.71
CA GLY A 580 -2.83 11.32 3.59
C GLY A 580 -3.95 11.43 2.54
N THR A 581 -3.72 10.85 1.39
CA THR A 581 -4.63 10.87 0.25
C THR A 581 -5.88 10.03 0.49
N ILE A 582 -5.71 8.82 1.02
CA ILE A 582 -6.84 7.92 1.34
C ILE A 582 -7.69 8.52 2.45
N GLN A 583 -7.09 9.03 3.52
CA GLN A 583 -7.83 9.64 4.62
C GLN A 583 -8.57 10.90 4.14
N LEU A 584 -7.92 11.76 3.35
CA LEU A 584 -8.56 12.93 2.77
C LEU A 584 -9.77 12.53 1.90
N GLY A 585 -9.60 11.54 1.02
CA GLY A 585 -10.67 11.07 0.12
C GLY A 585 -11.82 10.39 0.85
N SER A 586 -11.55 9.56 1.87
CA SER A 586 -12.57 8.75 2.56
C SER A 586 -13.26 9.47 3.72
N THR A 587 -12.67 10.52 4.30
CA THR A 587 -13.26 11.20 5.46
C THR A 587 -13.85 12.57 5.16
N VAL A 588 -13.56 13.13 3.97
CA VAL A 588 -14.22 14.35 3.50
C VAL A 588 -15.75 14.19 3.41
N ASP A 589 -16.21 12.98 3.22
CA ASP A 589 -17.63 12.62 3.13
C ASP A 589 -18.40 12.96 4.40
N TYR A 590 -17.78 12.80 5.57
CA TYR A 590 -18.36 13.21 6.85
C TYR A 590 -18.63 14.72 6.89
N ALA A 591 -17.67 15.50 6.41
CA ALA A 591 -17.78 16.95 6.35
C ALA A 591 -18.81 17.40 5.30
N ILE A 592 -18.85 16.74 4.13
CA ILE A 592 -19.84 17.00 3.08
C ILE A 592 -21.26 16.71 3.56
N LEU A 593 -21.47 15.60 4.27
CA LEU A 593 -22.78 15.23 4.83
C LEU A 593 -23.31 16.32 5.77
N MET A 594 -22.50 16.75 6.74
CA MET A 594 -22.87 17.78 7.69
C MET A 594 -23.10 19.14 7.00
N THR A 595 -22.25 19.51 6.07
CA THR A 595 -22.35 20.76 5.30
C THR A 595 -23.62 20.80 4.43
N THR A 596 -23.98 19.67 3.82
CA THR A 596 -25.19 19.56 3.00
C THR A 596 -26.46 19.78 3.84
N ARG A 597 -26.51 19.20 5.06
CA ARG A 597 -27.61 19.44 6.01
C ARG A 597 -27.64 20.88 6.48
N TYR A 598 -26.48 21.45 6.86
CA TYR A 598 -26.39 22.86 7.25
C TYR A 598 -26.87 23.79 6.13
N LYS A 599 -26.46 23.57 4.87
CA LYS A 599 -26.94 24.32 3.71
C LYS A 599 -28.47 24.23 3.54
N ARG A 600 -29.04 23.04 3.71
CA ARG A 600 -30.47 22.80 3.59
C ARG A 600 -31.26 23.58 4.66
N GLU A 601 -30.85 23.55 5.91
CA GLU A 601 -31.53 24.26 7.00
C GLU A 601 -31.43 25.79 6.82
N ARG A 602 -30.26 26.31 6.42
CA ARG A 602 -30.10 27.74 6.09
C ARG A 602 -30.95 28.16 4.91
N ASN A 603 -31.09 27.32 3.88
CA ASN A 603 -31.96 27.60 2.75
C ASN A 603 -33.45 27.62 3.09
N HIS A 604 -33.87 26.93 4.13
CA HIS A 604 -35.24 27.01 4.68
C HIS A 604 -35.46 28.22 5.57
N GLY A 605 -34.48 29.10 5.76
CA GLY A 605 -34.59 30.34 6.54
C GLY A 605 -34.28 30.19 8.03
N ALA A 606 -33.84 29.03 8.48
CA ALA A 606 -33.44 28.84 9.88
C ALA A 606 -32.23 29.72 10.25
N ASN A 607 -32.20 30.21 11.48
CA ASN A 607 -31.07 30.99 11.97
C ASN A 607 -29.77 30.16 12.06
N LYS A 608 -28.64 30.82 12.29
CA LYS A 608 -27.33 30.22 12.38
C LYS A 608 -27.25 29.05 13.38
N TYR A 609 -27.72 29.31 14.60
CA TYR A 609 -27.64 28.35 15.70
C TYR A 609 -28.49 27.09 15.43
N ASP A 610 -29.77 27.31 15.09
CA ASP A 610 -30.69 26.20 14.84
C ASP A 610 -30.26 25.35 13.62
N SER A 611 -29.79 26.01 12.55
CA SER A 611 -29.31 25.33 11.35
C SER A 611 -28.13 24.42 11.63
N ILE A 612 -27.13 24.89 12.39
CA ILE A 612 -25.94 24.12 12.72
C ILE A 612 -26.27 23.02 13.73
N THR A 613 -27.07 23.31 14.76
CA THR A 613 -27.47 22.30 15.77
C THR A 613 -28.29 21.18 15.13
N THR A 614 -29.21 21.49 14.22
CA THR A 614 -30.01 20.51 13.50
C THR A 614 -29.15 19.67 12.55
N ALA A 615 -28.28 20.34 11.79
CA ALA A 615 -27.33 19.64 10.89
C ALA A 615 -26.44 18.69 11.67
N HIS A 616 -25.88 19.12 12.80
CA HIS A 616 -25.06 18.30 13.67
C HIS A 616 -25.83 17.11 14.22
N ARG A 617 -27.01 17.31 14.78
CA ARG A 617 -27.85 16.24 15.38
C ARG A 617 -28.17 15.13 14.39
N VAL A 618 -28.54 15.49 13.16
CA VAL A 618 -28.94 14.53 12.12
C VAL A 618 -27.72 13.81 11.52
N SER A 619 -26.61 14.53 11.33
CA SER A 619 -25.43 13.97 10.63
C SER A 619 -24.50 13.18 11.54
N ALA A 620 -24.37 13.58 12.83
CA ALA A 620 -23.38 12.98 13.72
C ALA A 620 -23.63 11.49 13.97
N GLN A 621 -24.88 11.05 14.01
CA GLN A 621 -25.22 9.63 14.16
C GLN A 621 -24.71 8.80 12.95
N SER A 622 -24.99 9.25 11.74
CA SER A 622 -24.51 8.60 10.53
C SER A 622 -22.98 8.60 10.43
N ILE A 623 -22.34 9.72 10.80
CA ILE A 623 -20.87 9.83 10.84
C ILE A 623 -20.27 8.86 11.85
N MET A 624 -20.88 8.69 13.02
CA MET A 624 -20.40 7.72 14.02
C MET A 624 -20.50 6.29 13.53
N VAL A 625 -21.63 5.89 12.95
CA VAL A 625 -21.82 4.54 12.43
C VAL A 625 -20.79 4.24 11.33
N SER A 626 -20.63 5.17 10.40
CA SER A 626 -19.67 5.09 9.30
C SER A 626 -18.23 4.95 9.79
N ALA A 627 -17.79 5.88 10.64
CA ALA A 627 -16.41 5.87 11.15
C ALA A 627 -16.11 4.65 12.02
N LEU A 628 -17.06 4.19 12.86
CA LEU A 628 -16.88 2.97 13.66
C LEU A 628 -16.86 1.71 12.79
N SER A 629 -17.65 1.67 11.71
CA SER A 629 -17.63 0.53 10.77
C SER A 629 -16.32 0.49 9.98
N PHE A 630 -15.82 1.66 9.54
CA PHE A 630 -14.51 1.76 8.89
C PHE A 630 -13.37 1.38 9.84
N PHE A 631 -13.40 1.90 11.07
CA PHE A 631 -12.46 1.51 12.12
C PHE A 631 -12.47 -0.01 12.34
N ALA A 632 -13.64 -0.62 12.48
CA ALA A 632 -13.77 -2.05 12.71
C ALA A 632 -13.24 -2.88 11.54
N ALA A 633 -13.49 -2.46 10.30
CA ALA A 633 -12.99 -3.15 9.11
C ALA A 633 -11.46 -3.12 9.01
N THR A 634 -10.81 -2.05 9.49
CA THR A 634 -9.37 -1.86 9.32
C THR A 634 -8.55 -2.26 10.53
N ILE A 635 -9.02 -2.02 11.76
CA ILE A 635 -8.24 -2.28 12.98
C ILE A 635 -7.90 -3.76 13.17
N GLY A 636 -8.84 -4.65 12.84
CA GLY A 636 -8.62 -6.10 12.97
C GLY A 636 -7.51 -6.61 12.06
N VAL A 637 -7.42 -6.08 10.85
CA VAL A 637 -6.33 -6.38 9.92
C VAL A 637 -5.01 -5.82 10.45
N GLY A 638 -5.01 -4.56 10.89
CA GLY A 638 -3.82 -3.92 11.44
C GLY A 638 -3.24 -4.62 12.67
N LEU A 639 -4.08 -5.24 13.50
CA LEU A 639 -3.63 -5.98 14.68
C LEU A 639 -3.21 -7.43 14.37
N TYR A 640 -3.69 -7.99 13.28
CA TYR A 640 -3.44 -9.39 12.92
C TYR A 640 -2.26 -9.55 11.95
N SER A 641 -2.06 -8.60 11.03
CA SER A 641 -1.01 -8.71 10.02
C SER A 641 0.39 -8.69 10.62
N ASN A 642 1.20 -9.66 10.24
CA ASN A 642 2.62 -9.70 10.56
C ASN A 642 3.47 -8.97 9.50
N ILE A 643 2.89 -8.55 8.38
CA ILE A 643 3.55 -7.68 7.40
C ILE A 643 3.33 -6.23 7.86
N ASP A 644 4.37 -5.58 8.40
CA ASP A 644 4.23 -4.25 9.00
C ASP A 644 3.70 -3.20 8.03
N MET A 645 4.01 -3.30 6.75
CA MET A 645 3.49 -2.41 5.73
C MET A 645 1.95 -2.44 5.65
N ILE A 646 1.33 -3.61 5.73
CA ILE A 646 -0.13 -3.78 5.74
C ILE A 646 -0.70 -3.40 7.10
N SER A 647 -0.05 -3.85 8.19
CA SER A 647 -0.44 -3.54 9.57
C SER A 647 -0.47 -2.04 9.81
N SER A 648 0.63 -1.35 9.55
CA SER A 648 0.76 0.10 9.73
C SER A 648 -0.25 0.89 8.91
N LEU A 649 -0.47 0.54 7.63
CA LEU A 649 -1.50 1.16 6.80
C LEU A 649 -2.90 1.02 7.42
N CYS A 650 -3.28 -0.19 7.82
CA CYS A 650 -4.60 -0.45 8.40
C CYS A 650 -4.79 0.21 9.76
N ILE A 651 -3.76 0.25 10.62
CA ILE A 651 -3.79 0.96 11.91
C ILE A 651 -3.95 2.47 11.72
N LEU A 652 -3.16 3.05 10.80
CA LEU A 652 -3.24 4.48 10.48
C LEU A 652 -4.63 4.86 9.96
N MET A 653 -5.22 4.01 9.13
CA MET A 653 -6.56 4.23 8.60
C MET A 653 -7.64 4.10 9.67
N ALA A 654 -7.56 3.07 10.51
CA ALA A 654 -8.47 2.88 11.64
C ALA A 654 -8.43 4.10 12.57
N ARG A 655 -7.24 4.50 12.98
CA ARG A 655 -7.02 5.68 13.83
C ARG A 655 -7.47 6.97 13.13
N GLY A 656 -7.14 7.11 11.85
CA GLY A 656 -7.54 8.26 11.03
C GLY A 656 -9.06 8.43 10.93
N ALA A 657 -9.82 7.34 10.80
CA ALA A 657 -11.28 7.37 10.80
C ALA A 657 -11.86 7.90 12.12
N LEU A 658 -11.34 7.42 13.27
CA LEU A 658 -11.77 7.91 14.58
C LEU A 658 -11.40 9.38 14.83
N ILE A 659 -10.18 9.77 14.47
CA ILE A 659 -9.72 11.16 14.59
C ILE A 659 -10.59 12.07 13.72
N SER A 660 -10.80 11.70 12.45
CA SER A 660 -11.65 12.48 11.53
C SER A 660 -13.10 12.57 12.04
N MET A 661 -13.65 11.49 12.59
CA MET A 661 -14.98 11.51 13.22
C MET A 661 -15.05 12.54 14.35
N VAL A 662 -14.08 12.51 15.27
CA VAL A 662 -14.03 13.45 16.40
C VAL A 662 -13.88 14.89 15.90
N VAL A 663 -12.97 15.12 14.97
CA VAL A 663 -12.72 16.44 14.39
C VAL A 663 -13.95 16.97 13.67
N VAL A 664 -14.63 16.17 12.87
CA VAL A 664 -15.85 16.59 12.14
C VAL A 664 -17.03 16.81 13.10
N ILE A 665 -17.19 16.00 14.14
CA ILE A 665 -18.29 16.16 15.11
C ILE A 665 -18.08 17.40 16.00
N PHE A 666 -16.88 17.71 16.46
CA PHE A 666 -16.66 18.78 17.43
C PHE A 666 -16.11 20.08 16.83
N ILE A 667 -15.17 20.00 15.87
CA ILE A 667 -14.51 21.19 15.33
C ILE A 667 -15.28 21.78 14.15
N LEU A 668 -15.75 20.97 13.19
CA LEU A 668 -16.42 21.48 12.00
C LEU A 668 -17.66 22.35 12.30
N PRO A 669 -18.63 21.95 13.18
CA PRO A 669 -19.76 22.82 13.52
C PRO A 669 -19.31 24.10 14.22
N SER A 670 -18.23 24.04 14.97
CA SER A 670 -17.64 25.22 15.63
C SER A 670 -17.04 26.19 14.61
N MET A 671 -16.40 25.69 13.57
CA MET A 671 -15.94 26.49 12.42
C MET A 671 -17.13 27.13 11.67
N PHE A 672 -18.23 26.40 11.46
CA PHE A 672 -19.44 26.99 10.88
C PHE A 672 -20.00 28.11 11.74
N MET A 673 -19.98 27.97 13.08
CA MET A 673 -20.40 29.03 13.99
C MET A 673 -19.57 30.32 13.88
N VAL A 674 -18.25 30.19 13.67
CA VAL A 674 -17.35 31.36 13.49
C VAL A 674 -17.54 31.98 12.11
N PHE A 675 -17.54 31.16 11.06
CA PHE A 675 -17.48 31.62 9.68
C PHE A 675 -18.83 31.72 8.96
N ASP A 676 -19.98 31.54 9.65
CA ASP A 676 -21.32 31.56 9.04
C ASP A 676 -21.55 32.78 8.12
N LYS A 677 -21.19 33.99 8.60
CA LYS A 677 -21.34 35.21 7.79
C LYS A 677 -20.54 35.18 6.48
N VAL A 678 -19.34 34.61 6.50
CA VAL A 678 -18.49 34.48 5.31
C VAL A 678 -19.08 33.42 4.39
N ILE A 679 -19.48 32.26 4.94
CA ILE A 679 -20.08 31.15 4.19
C ILE A 679 -21.32 31.64 3.42
N VAL A 680 -22.23 32.32 4.10
CA VAL A 680 -23.48 32.84 3.51
C VAL A 680 -23.19 33.85 2.39
N LYS A 681 -22.19 34.72 2.55
CA LYS A 681 -21.83 35.73 1.53
C LYS A 681 -21.15 35.12 0.29
N THR A 682 -20.40 34.04 0.44
CA THR A 682 -19.56 33.46 -0.62
C THR A 682 -20.14 32.19 -1.24
N SER A 683 -21.36 31.79 -0.83
CA SER A 683 -21.97 30.52 -1.25
C SER A 683 -23.38 30.73 -1.80
N LYS A 684 -23.77 29.95 -2.81
CA LYS A 684 -25.15 29.94 -3.33
C LYS A 684 -26.03 28.95 -2.57
N GLY A 685 -27.27 29.37 -2.22
CA GLY A 685 -28.28 28.50 -1.62
C GLY A 685 -28.11 28.27 -0.12
N PHE A 686 -27.59 29.27 0.59
CA PHE A 686 -27.53 29.32 2.07
C PHE A 686 -28.56 30.23 2.70
N LEU A 687 -29.33 30.92 1.91
CA LEU A 687 -30.50 31.70 2.34
C LEU A 687 -31.60 31.48 1.32
N PRO A 688 -32.90 31.57 1.72
CA PRO A 688 -34.00 31.55 0.80
C PRO A 688 -33.81 32.64 -0.28
N PRO A 689 -34.32 32.43 -1.50
CA PRO A 689 -34.31 33.49 -2.52
C PRO A 689 -34.98 34.74 -1.94
N LYS A 690 -34.39 35.90 -2.20
CA LYS A 690 -35.09 37.17 -1.91
C LYS A 690 -36.33 37.20 -2.81
N GLU A 691 -37.53 37.34 -2.18
CA GLU A 691 -38.75 37.61 -2.93
C GLU A 691 -38.64 38.87 -3.76
#